data_1fcd6dcfebbf6d8d4bf529fed9e24782
#
_entry.id   1fcd6dcfebbf6d8d4bf529fed9e24782
#
_cell.length_a   1.000
_cell.length_b   1.000
_cell.length_c   1.000
_cell.angle_alpha   90.00
_cell.angle_beta   90.00
_cell.angle_gamma   90.00
#
_symmetry.space_group_name_H-M   'P 1'
#
loop_
_entity.id
_entity.type
_entity.pdbx_description
1 polymer ?
#
loop_
_entity_poly.entity_id
_entity_poly.type
_entity_poly.pdbx_seq_one_letter_code
_entity_poly.pdbx_strand_id
1 'polypeptide(L)'
;MKNMKRKALLFGLCAGTLSFLPAAAAAETAEDPDLLYTLDPIVVTASRYEKKDLDVPATTSVYNHKQLEATGATTVEGALRYATGIVYKANTVGSSGGEFLIRGKRRGTLVMVDGVPLNVRTGYYDLDNISLNDVDRIEVIRGGGAVLYGSDTTGGVINIITREKKARSANVSFGNFGQQKHSLSLQEGNFGVGVAYEKLGARDHVSLPSIEKNKFNSKYFNFEGGHKTIVSLTYKFDDALKIQADYARHDYKRSYHYAYKPTPVIYDFRDISDDEYKFRLHYAKDGWQANLFYHKAHGTTNYTYWNYAARNSSVLLGILDRTYLYESTDKVFGFDVQKEFHAGRDTYLVGFNAYRESYDHSETNKPKWKANGRFDKYLPPTHVDYARNVSSFFASWSHPFDDHHSAILSARETWTSGTPDGTEYSEFTPQIQYLYKMTDATSLYASVSKSFTLPTMGDMYGKGSTIANPGIRPEIGWHYETGVKHISGAHQWKLALFKSDVKDFIRLQTVGGENVAMNEDTRNLGVELTCDIAGKNGWSANWGVSYGNPEFYDARYPENGWQRSYGRLQLTGGVQYQKDKWSCALNGSYLYDRVLEKYQEGVRPLFITGLNLSYRPMADHEVYLNVDNLFNRADITSHVLSRYVALSTNFTLGYRVRF
;
A
#
# COMPACT_ATOMS: atom_id res chain seq x y z
N MET A 1 4.99 -29.82 27.59
CA MET A 1 6.36 -29.44 27.94
C MET A 1 7.27 -29.07 26.77
N LYS A 2 7.09 -29.53 25.52
CA LYS A 2 7.92 -29.14 24.36
C LYS A 2 7.68 -27.69 23.84
N ASN A 3 6.52 -27.09 24.09
CA ASN A 3 6.19 -25.74 23.59
C ASN A 3 6.66 -24.59 24.48
N MET A 4 7.05 -24.86 25.72
CA MET A 4 7.54 -23.81 26.63
C MET A 4 9.03 -23.47 26.44
N LYS A 5 9.84 -24.41 25.95
CA LYS A 5 11.29 -24.17 25.74
C LYS A 5 11.59 -23.32 24.50
N ARG A 6 10.67 -23.27 23.49
CA ARG A 6 10.84 -22.41 22.30
C ARG A 6 10.51 -20.94 22.56
N LYS A 7 9.66 -20.63 23.55
CA LYS A 7 9.32 -19.24 23.91
C LYS A 7 10.45 -18.54 24.69
N ALA A 8 11.26 -19.27 25.43
CA ALA A 8 12.35 -18.71 26.20
C ALA A 8 13.60 -18.35 25.38
N LEU A 9 13.79 -18.97 24.20
CA LEU A 9 14.95 -18.69 23.34
C LEU A 9 14.82 -17.36 22.56
N LEU A 10 13.59 -16.92 22.24
CA LEU A 10 13.38 -15.64 21.56
C LEU A 10 13.53 -14.43 22.50
N PHE A 11 13.18 -14.58 23.78
CA PHE A 11 13.38 -13.50 24.76
C PHE A 11 14.86 -13.32 25.15
N GLY A 12 15.67 -14.38 25.07
CA GLY A 12 17.09 -14.30 25.34
C GLY A 12 17.92 -13.57 24.29
N LEU A 13 17.50 -13.57 23.03
CA LEU A 13 18.21 -12.83 21.96
C LEU A 13 17.96 -11.32 22.02
N CYS A 14 16.78 -10.87 22.46
CA CYS A 14 16.49 -9.44 22.60
C CYS A 14 17.19 -8.81 23.82
N ALA A 15 17.42 -9.57 24.89
CA ALA A 15 18.09 -9.05 26.09
C ALA A 15 19.61 -8.95 25.93
N GLY A 16 20.22 -9.75 25.05
CA GLY A 16 21.67 -9.75 24.83
C GLY A 16 22.19 -8.59 23.98
N THR A 17 21.34 -7.92 23.20
CA THR A 17 21.74 -6.82 22.31
C THR A 17 21.64 -5.44 22.95
N LEU A 18 20.96 -5.31 24.06
CA LEU A 18 20.82 -4.03 24.80
C LEU A 18 22.07 -3.63 25.61
N SER A 19 23.06 -4.54 25.76
CA SER A 19 24.25 -4.31 26.62
C SER A 19 25.43 -3.66 25.85
N PHE A 20 25.32 -3.37 24.57
CA PHE A 20 26.39 -2.73 23.78
C PHE A 20 25.91 -1.40 23.16
N LEU A 21 25.54 -0.45 24.02
CA LEU A 21 25.47 0.96 23.60
C LEU A 21 26.79 1.64 24.00
N PRO A 22 27.75 1.88 23.09
CA PRO A 22 28.88 2.73 23.40
C PRO A 22 28.40 4.18 23.54
N ALA A 23 28.84 4.85 24.60
CA ALA A 23 28.69 6.29 24.72
C ALA A 23 29.44 6.94 23.56
N ALA A 24 28.71 7.49 22.58
CA ALA A 24 29.29 8.15 21.42
C ALA A 24 29.21 9.66 21.57
N ALA A 25 30.33 10.31 21.32
CA ALA A 25 30.42 11.74 21.20
C ALA A 25 29.61 12.23 20.00
N ALA A 26 28.86 13.31 20.19
CA ALA A 26 28.11 13.98 19.13
C ALA A 26 29.10 14.47 18.05
N ALA A 27 28.94 13.96 16.84
CA ALA A 27 29.59 14.52 15.66
C ALA A 27 28.52 15.29 14.87
N GLU A 28 28.69 16.60 14.71
CA GLU A 28 27.97 17.38 13.72
C GLU A 28 28.25 16.77 12.35
N THR A 29 27.27 16.10 11.77
CA THR A 29 27.35 15.63 10.39
C THR A 29 26.76 16.71 9.48
N ALA A 30 27.62 17.46 8.79
CA ALA A 30 27.19 18.14 7.58
C ALA A 30 26.55 17.10 6.65
N GLU A 31 25.36 17.37 6.11
CA GLU A 31 24.69 16.49 5.16
C GLU A 31 25.58 16.31 3.94
N ASP A 32 26.16 15.12 3.78
CA ASP A 32 26.86 14.74 2.56
C ASP A 32 25.78 14.43 1.49
N PRO A 33 25.71 15.22 0.41
CA PRO A 33 24.68 15.05 -0.61
C PRO A 33 24.76 13.68 -1.33
N ASP A 34 25.84 12.93 -1.15
CA ASP A 34 26.02 11.61 -1.74
C ASP A 34 25.52 10.46 -0.84
N LEU A 35 25.14 10.73 0.41
CA LEU A 35 24.58 9.69 1.30
C LEU A 35 23.21 9.25 0.81
N LEU A 36 23.03 7.93 0.73
CA LEU A 36 21.77 7.31 0.37
C LEU A 36 20.72 7.39 1.49
N TYR A 37 21.16 7.34 2.74
CA TYR A 37 20.30 7.43 3.92
C TYR A 37 20.52 8.76 4.64
N THR A 38 19.46 9.52 4.77
CA THR A 38 19.41 10.71 5.65
C THR A 38 19.01 10.25 7.04
N LEU A 39 19.88 10.45 8.03
CA LEU A 39 19.55 10.21 9.42
C LEU A 39 18.71 11.39 9.93
N ASP A 40 17.68 11.11 10.75
CA ASP A 40 16.71 12.08 11.25
C ASP A 40 15.98 12.88 10.14
N PRO A 41 15.34 12.20 9.16
CA PRO A 41 14.69 12.88 8.04
C PRO A 41 13.50 13.73 8.51
N ILE A 42 13.14 14.73 7.70
CA ILE A 42 11.92 15.52 7.89
C ILE A 42 10.70 14.64 7.60
N VAL A 43 9.72 14.65 8.50
CA VAL A 43 8.43 13.98 8.40
C VAL A 43 7.32 15.03 8.49
N VAL A 44 6.40 15.01 7.54
CA VAL A 44 5.22 15.89 7.53
C VAL A 44 3.96 15.10 7.92
N THR A 45 3.85 13.86 7.49
CA THR A 45 2.63 13.06 7.59
C THR A 45 2.16 12.83 9.03
N ALA A 46 3.07 12.71 10.00
CA ALA A 46 2.68 12.42 11.37
C ALA A 46 1.96 13.59 12.10
N SER A 47 2.25 14.82 11.71
CA SER A 47 1.76 16.05 12.38
C SER A 47 1.00 16.99 11.45
N ARG A 48 1.00 16.73 10.15
CA ARG A 48 0.57 17.64 9.06
C ARG A 48 1.42 18.93 8.95
N TYR A 49 2.57 18.97 9.59
CA TYR A 49 3.60 20.01 9.47
C TYR A 49 4.98 19.36 9.68
N GLU A 50 6.04 20.05 9.27
CA GLU A 50 7.40 19.53 9.27
C GLU A 50 7.94 19.28 10.68
N LYS A 51 8.44 18.07 10.94
CA LYS A 51 9.20 17.69 12.14
C LYS A 51 10.35 16.78 11.76
N LYS A 52 11.44 16.83 12.51
CA LYS A 52 12.47 15.79 12.44
C LYS A 52 11.92 14.47 12.97
N ASP A 53 12.37 13.36 12.43
CA ASP A 53 11.86 12.04 12.82
C ASP A 53 12.04 11.75 14.31
N LEU A 54 13.15 12.18 14.92
CA LEU A 54 13.38 12.09 16.37
C LEU A 54 12.34 12.85 17.20
N ASP A 55 11.70 13.87 16.64
CA ASP A 55 10.68 14.70 17.30
C ASP A 55 9.24 14.18 17.06
N VAL A 56 9.10 13.08 16.31
CA VAL A 56 7.78 12.48 16.02
C VAL A 56 7.51 11.32 16.97
N PRO A 57 6.47 11.41 17.84
CA PRO A 57 6.12 10.35 18.79
C PRO A 57 5.27 9.24 18.14
N ALA A 58 5.78 8.64 17.07
CA ALA A 58 5.16 7.52 16.32
C ALA A 58 6.22 6.72 15.58
N THR A 59 5.90 5.46 15.21
CA THR A 59 6.72 4.68 14.28
C THR A 59 6.57 5.20 12.86
N THR A 60 7.60 5.84 12.37
CA THR A 60 7.69 6.44 11.03
C THR A 60 8.81 5.80 10.20
N SER A 61 8.63 5.77 8.89
CA SER A 61 9.70 5.50 7.93
C SER A 61 9.61 6.51 6.80
N VAL A 62 10.77 7.02 6.38
CA VAL A 62 10.90 7.91 5.22
C VAL A 62 11.83 7.24 4.23
N TYR A 63 11.34 7.06 3.01
CA TYR A 63 12.11 6.54 1.89
C TYR A 63 12.32 7.67 0.90
N ASN A 64 13.51 8.23 0.85
CA ASN A 64 13.85 9.30 -0.09
C ASN A 64 13.99 8.78 -1.53
N HIS A 65 14.06 9.69 -2.50
CA HIS A 65 14.11 9.31 -3.91
C HIS A 65 15.28 8.39 -4.25
N LYS A 66 16.48 8.62 -3.69
CA LYS A 66 17.66 7.77 -3.92
C LYS A 66 17.44 6.35 -3.42
N GLN A 67 16.84 6.19 -2.23
CA GLN A 67 16.49 4.87 -1.67
C GLN A 67 15.47 4.15 -2.54
N LEU A 68 14.47 4.88 -3.06
CA LEU A 68 13.46 4.33 -3.96
C LEU A 68 14.09 3.88 -5.29
N GLU A 69 14.94 4.71 -5.90
CA GLU A 69 15.69 4.34 -7.12
C GLU A 69 16.59 3.11 -6.90
N ALA A 70 17.23 2.98 -5.74
CA ALA A 70 18.12 1.87 -5.42
C ALA A 70 17.39 0.52 -5.33
N THR A 71 16.06 0.49 -5.17
CA THR A 71 15.29 -0.75 -5.26
C THR A 71 15.22 -1.31 -6.69
N GLY A 72 15.53 -0.49 -7.71
CA GLY A 72 15.35 -0.83 -9.12
C GLY A 72 13.88 -0.80 -9.55
N ALA A 73 12.96 -0.48 -8.66
CA ALA A 73 11.55 -0.36 -8.97
C ALA A 73 11.27 0.87 -9.84
N THR A 74 10.24 0.79 -10.65
CA THR A 74 9.75 1.91 -11.47
C THR A 74 8.46 2.52 -10.93
N THR A 75 7.83 1.84 -9.98
CA THR A 75 6.56 2.21 -9.34
C THR A 75 6.69 2.24 -7.82
N VAL A 76 5.80 2.98 -7.18
CA VAL A 76 5.72 3.07 -5.71
C VAL A 76 5.50 1.70 -5.07
N GLU A 77 4.64 0.89 -5.66
CA GLU A 77 4.38 -0.48 -5.20
C GLU A 77 5.66 -1.30 -5.15
N GLY A 78 6.40 -1.33 -6.26
CA GLY A 78 7.64 -2.10 -6.38
C GLY A 78 8.67 -1.71 -5.33
N ALA A 79 8.81 -0.42 -5.04
CA ALA A 79 9.77 0.10 -4.06
C ALA A 79 9.41 -0.30 -2.61
N LEU A 80 8.12 -0.23 -2.24
CA LEU A 80 7.67 -0.54 -0.88
C LEU A 80 7.64 -2.05 -0.54
N ARG A 81 7.90 -2.94 -1.49
CA ARG A 81 7.98 -4.40 -1.25
C ARG A 81 9.06 -4.80 -0.23
N TYR A 82 10.08 -3.98 -0.06
CA TYR A 82 11.21 -4.22 0.84
C TYR A 82 11.10 -3.48 2.17
N ALA A 83 9.99 -2.75 2.38
CA ALA A 83 9.78 -1.96 3.59
C ALA A 83 9.42 -2.85 4.79
N THR A 84 10.03 -2.60 5.95
CA THR A 84 9.76 -3.32 7.20
C THR A 84 8.34 -3.04 7.70
N GLY A 85 7.63 -4.06 8.19
CA GLY A 85 6.27 -3.94 8.71
C GLY A 85 5.21 -3.72 7.63
N ILE A 86 5.61 -3.74 6.35
CA ILE A 86 4.73 -3.57 5.19
C ILE A 86 4.83 -4.83 4.32
N VAL A 87 3.69 -5.37 3.94
CA VAL A 87 3.64 -6.44 2.94
C VAL A 87 2.68 -6.01 1.85
N TYR A 88 3.17 -6.00 0.62
CA TYR A 88 2.35 -5.75 -0.53
C TYR A 88 1.75 -7.06 -1.03
N LYS A 89 0.44 -7.11 -1.06
CA LYS A 89 -0.31 -8.17 -1.70
C LYS A 89 -0.51 -7.79 -3.16
N ALA A 90 0.41 -8.20 -4.01
CA ALA A 90 0.23 -8.08 -5.44
C ALA A 90 -1.04 -8.83 -5.86
N ASN A 91 -1.90 -8.18 -6.62
CA ASN A 91 -2.85 -8.89 -7.45
C ASN A 91 -2.07 -9.63 -8.55
N THR A 92 -2.74 -10.52 -9.28
CA THR A 92 -2.13 -11.20 -10.44
C THR A 92 -1.51 -10.18 -11.39
N VAL A 93 -0.46 -10.58 -12.12
CA VAL A 93 0.14 -9.76 -13.19
C VAL A 93 -0.93 -9.06 -14.01
N GLY A 94 -0.74 -7.77 -14.20
CA GLY A 94 -1.65 -6.97 -15.01
C GLY A 94 -3.00 -6.68 -14.38
N SER A 95 -3.24 -6.97 -13.09
CA SER A 95 -4.44 -6.47 -12.46
C SER A 95 -4.18 -5.12 -11.81
N SER A 96 -5.05 -4.16 -12.08
CA SER A 96 -5.10 -2.91 -11.34
C SER A 96 -5.41 -3.18 -9.86
N GLY A 97 -4.76 -2.43 -8.99
CA GLY A 97 -5.01 -2.42 -7.55
C GLY A 97 -4.36 -3.57 -6.77
N GLY A 98 -3.51 -3.20 -5.85
CA GLY A 98 -2.97 -4.05 -4.80
C GLY A 98 -3.37 -3.55 -3.43
N GLU A 99 -3.01 -4.29 -2.40
CA GLU A 99 -3.23 -3.90 -1.01
C GLU A 99 -1.91 -3.88 -0.26
N PHE A 100 -1.64 -2.81 0.49
CA PHE A 100 -0.61 -2.83 1.51
C PHE A 100 -1.20 -3.34 2.83
N LEU A 101 -0.53 -4.32 3.40
CA LEU A 101 -0.79 -4.78 4.74
C LEU A 101 0.25 -4.17 5.66
N ILE A 102 -0.17 -3.25 6.51
CA ILE A 102 0.69 -2.70 7.56
C ILE A 102 0.43 -3.52 8.82
N ARG A 103 1.51 -4.10 9.38
CA ARG A 103 1.42 -4.97 10.58
C ARG A 103 0.37 -6.08 10.43
N GLY A 104 0.26 -6.66 9.22
CA GLY A 104 -0.65 -7.76 8.93
C GLY A 104 -2.13 -7.39 8.79
N LYS A 105 -2.49 -6.10 8.77
CA LYS A 105 -3.87 -5.65 8.54
C LYS A 105 -4.15 -5.48 7.07
N ARG A 106 -5.25 -6.07 6.60
CA ARG A 106 -5.63 -6.11 5.20
C ARG A 106 -6.30 -4.83 4.70
N ARG A 107 -7.07 -4.14 5.55
CA ARG A 107 -7.75 -2.87 5.25
C ARG A 107 -7.26 -1.79 6.20
N GLY A 108 -7.71 -0.58 5.97
CA GLY A 108 -7.39 0.54 6.86
C GLY A 108 -5.97 1.06 6.69
N THR A 109 -5.36 0.88 5.52
CA THR A 109 -4.15 1.62 5.13
C THR A 109 -4.55 2.78 4.23
N LEU A 110 -4.50 3.99 4.75
CA LEU A 110 -4.73 5.20 3.95
C LEU A 110 -3.53 5.47 3.07
N VAL A 111 -3.76 5.59 1.77
CA VAL A 111 -2.73 6.02 0.81
C VAL A 111 -3.07 7.40 0.29
N MET A 112 -2.08 8.28 0.30
CA MET A 112 -2.23 9.68 -0.12
C MET A 112 -1.14 10.07 -1.11
N VAL A 113 -1.42 11.09 -1.92
CA VAL A 113 -0.43 11.84 -2.69
C VAL A 113 -0.49 13.29 -2.24
N ASP A 114 0.60 13.78 -1.66
CA ASP A 114 0.73 15.11 -1.05
C ASP A 114 -0.45 15.44 -0.10
N GLY A 115 -0.83 14.47 0.75
CA GLY A 115 -1.90 14.60 1.72
C GLY A 115 -3.33 14.43 1.19
N VAL A 116 -3.53 14.21 -0.12
CA VAL A 116 -4.84 13.93 -0.71
C VAL A 116 -5.08 12.43 -0.81
N PRO A 117 -6.16 11.89 -0.23
CA PRO A 117 -6.47 10.47 -0.24
C PRO A 117 -6.66 9.88 -1.64
N LEU A 118 -6.12 8.67 -1.86
CA LEU A 118 -6.36 7.85 -3.04
C LEU A 118 -7.39 6.73 -2.81
N ASN A 119 -7.71 6.41 -1.55
CA ASN A 119 -8.56 5.26 -1.14
C ASN A 119 -10.06 5.44 -1.43
N VAL A 120 -10.40 6.27 -2.36
CA VAL A 120 -11.77 6.65 -2.69
C VAL A 120 -12.50 5.61 -3.55
N ARG A 121 -11.82 4.58 -3.94
CA ARG A 121 -12.34 3.43 -4.67
C ARG A 121 -12.69 2.34 -3.67
N THR A 122 -13.79 1.73 -3.70
CA THR A 122 -14.12 0.41 -3.11
C THR A 122 -13.01 -0.27 -2.26
N GLY A 123 -12.08 0.51 -1.65
CA GLY A 123 -10.97 0.06 -0.81
C GLY A 123 -9.68 -0.31 -1.56
N TYR A 124 -9.59 -0.08 -2.88
CA TYR A 124 -8.38 -0.37 -3.68
C TYR A 124 -7.80 0.91 -4.30
N TYR A 125 -6.49 0.97 -4.39
CA TYR A 125 -5.72 2.01 -5.07
C TYR A 125 -4.71 1.35 -6.01
N ASP A 126 -4.40 2.02 -7.12
CA ASP A 126 -3.40 1.54 -8.06
C ASP A 126 -2.14 2.42 -7.98
N LEU A 127 -1.17 1.97 -7.18
CA LEU A 127 0.11 2.65 -7.02
C LEU A 127 1.05 2.44 -8.20
N ASP A 128 0.72 1.52 -9.10
CA ASP A 128 1.43 1.36 -10.36
C ASP A 128 1.18 2.51 -11.32
N ASN A 129 0.14 3.33 -11.06
CA ASN A 129 -0.16 4.55 -11.81
C ASN A 129 0.65 5.77 -11.33
N ILE A 130 1.58 5.60 -10.40
CA ILE A 130 2.45 6.67 -9.90
C ILE A 130 3.88 6.32 -10.27
N SER A 131 4.47 7.14 -11.17
CA SER A 131 5.87 7.00 -11.56
C SER A 131 6.79 7.43 -10.43
N LEU A 132 7.79 6.60 -10.09
CA LEU A 132 8.82 6.99 -9.10
C LEU A 132 9.63 8.21 -9.51
N ASN A 133 9.71 8.54 -10.80
CA ASN A 133 10.40 9.74 -11.26
C ASN A 133 9.76 11.04 -10.72
N ASP A 134 8.45 10.99 -10.43
CA ASP A 134 7.70 12.13 -9.90
C ASP A 134 7.67 12.17 -8.36
N VAL A 135 8.21 11.14 -7.70
CA VAL A 135 8.20 11.01 -6.23
C VAL A 135 9.49 11.61 -5.64
N ASP A 136 9.34 12.49 -4.66
CA ASP A 136 10.45 13.00 -3.85
C ASP A 136 10.79 12.03 -2.73
N ARG A 137 9.78 11.65 -1.97
CA ARG A 137 9.88 10.67 -0.89
C ARG A 137 8.54 10.00 -0.59
N ILE A 138 8.59 8.89 0.13
CA ILE A 138 7.41 8.22 0.68
C ILE A 138 7.53 8.21 2.20
N GLU A 139 6.52 8.73 2.87
CA GLU A 139 6.40 8.71 4.32
C GLU A 139 5.39 7.65 4.75
N VAL A 140 5.76 6.82 5.71
CA VAL A 140 4.89 5.77 6.26
C VAL A 140 4.74 5.97 7.76
N ILE A 141 3.49 6.04 8.22
CA ILE A 141 3.14 5.99 9.64
C ILE A 141 2.45 4.65 9.91
N ARG A 142 2.89 3.93 10.92
CA ARG A 142 2.30 2.65 11.30
C ARG A 142 1.37 2.80 12.50
N GLY A 143 0.25 2.07 12.48
CA GLY A 143 -0.74 2.11 13.55
C GLY A 143 -1.56 3.41 13.56
N GLY A 144 -2.08 3.77 14.73
CA GLY A 144 -3.06 4.85 14.88
C GLY A 144 -2.51 6.28 14.87
N GLY A 145 -1.23 6.51 14.49
CA GLY A 145 -0.63 7.85 14.43
C GLY A 145 -1.21 8.78 13.37
N ALA A 146 -2.36 8.46 12.82
CA ALA A 146 -2.96 9.09 11.65
C ALA A 146 -4.35 9.70 11.92
N VAL A 147 -4.69 9.97 13.17
CA VAL A 147 -5.98 10.56 13.59
C VAL A 147 -6.36 11.80 12.75
N LEU A 148 -5.39 12.62 12.39
CA LEU A 148 -5.62 13.84 11.62
C LEU A 148 -6.10 13.59 10.18
N TYR A 149 -6.09 12.35 9.67
CA TYR A 149 -6.41 12.02 8.28
C TYR A 149 -7.79 11.39 8.07
N GLY A 150 -8.43 10.87 9.11
CA GLY A 150 -9.80 10.36 9.09
C GLY A 150 -9.93 8.87 8.78
N SER A 151 -10.83 8.50 7.87
CA SER A 151 -11.11 7.10 7.52
C SER A 151 -9.90 6.36 6.94
N ASP A 152 -9.96 5.04 6.95
CA ASP A 152 -8.94 4.12 6.42
C ASP A 152 -7.59 4.17 7.15
N THR A 153 -7.60 4.51 8.45
CA THR A 153 -6.38 4.68 9.24
C THR A 153 -6.15 3.61 10.30
N THR A 154 -6.96 2.54 10.33
CA THR A 154 -6.81 1.45 11.31
C THR A 154 -5.51 0.63 11.14
N GLY A 155 -4.89 0.64 9.98
CA GLY A 155 -3.57 0.03 9.71
C GLY A 155 -2.41 1.02 9.77
N GLY A 156 -2.63 2.23 9.26
CA GLY A 156 -1.62 3.29 9.14
C GLY A 156 -1.81 4.16 7.90
N VAL A 157 -0.80 4.95 7.59
CA VAL A 157 -0.81 5.89 6.44
C VAL A 157 0.46 5.73 5.61
N ILE A 158 0.30 5.75 4.30
CA ILE A 158 1.37 5.90 3.31
C ILE A 158 1.12 7.21 2.56
N ASN A 159 2.00 8.17 2.68
CA ASN A 159 1.91 9.43 1.97
C ASN A 159 3.06 9.56 0.97
N ILE A 160 2.70 9.69 -0.29
CA ILE A 160 3.62 9.86 -1.40
C ILE A 160 3.77 11.35 -1.62
N ILE A 161 4.95 11.88 -1.33
CA ILE A 161 5.28 13.28 -1.54
C ILE A 161 5.88 13.43 -2.93
N THR A 162 5.24 14.25 -3.77
CA THR A 162 5.72 14.48 -5.14
C THR A 162 6.81 15.55 -5.16
N ARG A 163 7.69 15.46 -6.16
CA ARG A 163 8.71 16.47 -6.39
C ARG A 163 8.10 17.84 -6.67
N GLU A 164 8.72 18.86 -6.17
CA GLU A 164 8.29 20.23 -6.44
C GLU A 164 8.48 20.59 -7.92
N LYS A 165 9.59 20.17 -8.51
CA LYS A 165 9.88 20.28 -9.94
C LYS A 165 10.14 18.89 -10.51
N LYS A 166 9.66 18.66 -11.73
CA LYS A 166 9.91 17.40 -12.42
C LYS A 166 11.39 17.27 -12.79
N ALA A 167 11.91 16.05 -12.72
CA ALA A 167 13.23 15.75 -13.25
C ALA A 167 13.23 15.92 -14.78
N ARG A 168 14.30 16.49 -15.36
CA ARG A 168 14.50 16.51 -16.80
C ARG A 168 15.23 15.23 -17.20
N SER A 169 14.49 14.26 -17.74
CA SER A 169 15.07 12.95 -18.05
C SER A 169 14.29 12.21 -19.12
N ALA A 170 14.97 11.35 -19.85
CA ALA A 170 14.37 10.36 -20.71
C ALA A 170 14.90 8.97 -20.34
N ASN A 171 14.04 7.96 -20.41
CA ASN A 171 14.36 6.58 -20.11
C ASN A 171 13.74 5.62 -21.11
N VAL A 172 14.53 4.62 -21.54
CA VAL A 172 14.06 3.48 -22.32
C VAL A 172 14.57 2.21 -21.71
N SER A 173 13.72 1.17 -21.64
CA SER A 173 14.16 -0.12 -21.14
C SER A 173 13.39 -1.27 -21.77
N PHE A 174 14.04 -2.43 -21.80
CA PHE A 174 13.53 -3.67 -22.35
C PHE A 174 13.74 -4.80 -21.34
N GLY A 175 12.72 -5.63 -21.18
CA GLY A 175 12.77 -6.77 -20.28
C GLY A 175 12.47 -8.09 -20.98
N ASN A 176 12.65 -9.17 -20.25
CA ASN A 176 12.18 -10.48 -20.69
C ASN A 176 10.64 -10.45 -20.84
N PHE A 177 10.10 -11.47 -21.51
CA PHE A 177 8.67 -11.56 -21.86
C PHE A 177 8.14 -10.46 -22.79
N GLY A 178 9.02 -9.71 -23.47
CA GLY A 178 8.66 -8.62 -24.36
C GLY A 178 8.24 -7.32 -23.65
N GLN A 179 8.58 -7.17 -22.38
CA GLN A 179 8.35 -5.95 -21.61
C GLN A 179 9.15 -4.78 -22.17
N GLN A 180 8.54 -3.61 -22.23
CA GLN A 180 9.18 -2.36 -22.63
C GLN A 180 8.69 -1.22 -21.74
N LYS A 181 9.57 -0.29 -21.37
CA LYS A 181 9.21 0.93 -20.64
C LYS A 181 9.91 2.13 -21.25
N HIS A 182 9.14 3.17 -21.50
CA HIS A 182 9.61 4.43 -22.05
C HIS A 182 9.06 5.56 -21.20
N SER A 183 9.89 6.51 -20.80
CA SER A 183 9.40 7.69 -20.10
C SER A 183 10.19 8.94 -20.48
N LEU A 184 9.49 10.07 -20.46
CA LEU A 184 10.03 11.41 -20.66
C LEU A 184 9.47 12.30 -19.56
N SER A 185 10.36 13.06 -18.91
CA SER A 185 10.00 14.05 -17.90
C SER A 185 10.72 15.34 -18.21
N LEU A 186 9.99 16.43 -18.29
CA LEU A 186 10.48 17.75 -18.66
C LEU A 186 10.01 18.79 -17.64
N GLN A 187 10.86 19.80 -17.41
CA GLN A 187 10.53 20.98 -16.63
C GLN A 187 11.02 22.21 -17.37
N GLU A 188 10.11 23.13 -17.66
CA GLU A 188 10.44 24.42 -18.26
C GLU A 188 9.81 25.52 -17.43
N GLY A 189 10.65 26.31 -16.74
CA GLY A 189 10.17 27.30 -15.79
C GLY A 189 9.26 26.68 -14.73
N ASN A 190 8.02 27.14 -14.69
CA ASN A 190 6.98 26.70 -13.76
C ASN A 190 6.13 25.53 -14.28
N PHE A 191 6.32 25.13 -15.54
CA PHE A 191 5.55 24.05 -16.17
C PHE A 191 6.35 22.75 -16.21
N GLY A 192 5.75 21.67 -15.73
CA GLY A 192 6.31 20.33 -15.77
C GLY A 192 5.38 19.35 -16.49
N VAL A 193 5.97 18.46 -17.30
CA VAL A 193 5.25 17.36 -17.95
C VAL A 193 6.00 16.05 -17.79
N GLY A 194 5.28 14.98 -17.47
CA GLY A 194 5.78 13.62 -17.42
C GLY A 194 4.89 12.73 -18.30
N VAL A 195 5.51 11.86 -19.11
CA VAL A 195 4.83 10.83 -19.87
C VAL A 195 5.57 9.52 -19.67
N ALA A 196 4.83 8.45 -19.34
CA ALA A 196 5.38 7.10 -19.26
C ALA A 196 4.48 6.14 -20.05
N TYR A 197 5.11 5.26 -20.80
CA TYR A 197 4.47 4.15 -21.50
C TYR A 197 5.14 2.85 -21.09
N GLU A 198 4.34 1.85 -20.73
CA GLU A 198 4.79 0.51 -20.44
C GLU A 198 4.02 -0.51 -21.26
N LYS A 199 4.73 -1.31 -22.04
CA LYS A 199 4.22 -2.56 -22.59
C LYS A 199 4.47 -3.66 -21.58
N LEU A 200 3.41 -4.27 -21.08
CA LEU A 200 3.47 -5.39 -20.14
C LEU A 200 3.76 -6.67 -20.92
N GLY A 201 4.76 -7.42 -20.49
CA GLY A 201 5.13 -8.67 -21.16
C GLY A 201 4.12 -9.79 -20.94
N ALA A 202 3.82 -10.56 -21.98
CA ALA A 202 2.96 -11.73 -21.90
C ALA A 202 3.65 -12.87 -21.11
N ARG A 203 2.87 -13.61 -20.33
CA ARG A 203 3.37 -14.74 -19.52
C ARG A 203 2.40 -15.90 -19.63
N ASP A 204 2.84 -16.94 -20.32
CA ASP A 204 2.08 -18.17 -20.46
C ASP A 204 2.36 -19.12 -19.30
N HIS A 205 1.36 -19.91 -18.95
CA HIS A 205 1.47 -21.00 -17.99
C HIS A 205 2.07 -20.60 -16.63
N VAL A 206 1.62 -19.48 -16.07
CA VAL A 206 1.99 -19.14 -14.69
C VAL A 206 1.40 -20.20 -13.77
N SER A 207 2.25 -21.13 -13.32
CA SER A 207 1.83 -22.24 -12.48
C SER A 207 1.29 -21.77 -11.16
N LEU A 208 0.14 -22.31 -10.76
CA LEU A 208 -0.49 -22.05 -9.48
C LEU A 208 -0.19 -23.21 -8.54
N PRO A 209 0.28 -22.96 -7.30
CA PRO A 209 0.45 -24.01 -6.33
C PRO A 209 -0.91 -24.64 -6.01
N SER A 210 -1.02 -25.97 -6.11
CA SER A 210 -2.20 -26.69 -5.64
C SER A 210 -2.15 -26.80 -4.12
N ILE A 211 -3.22 -26.38 -3.46
CA ILE A 211 -3.51 -26.72 -2.08
C ILE A 211 -4.57 -27.80 -2.15
N GLU A 212 -4.37 -28.91 -1.47
CA GLU A 212 -5.23 -30.11 -1.54
C GLU A 212 -6.72 -29.81 -1.32
N LYS A 213 -7.03 -28.78 -0.53
CA LYS A 213 -8.39 -28.33 -0.23
C LYS A 213 -8.95 -27.30 -1.21
N ASN A 214 -8.19 -26.86 -2.18
CA ASN A 214 -8.68 -25.90 -3.17
C ASN A 214 -9.56 -26.63 -4.18
N LYS A 215 -10.90 -26.47 -4.06
CA LYS A 215 -11.87 -27.06 -4.99
C LYS A 215 -11.74 -26.58 -6.43
N PHE A 216 -10.98 -25.49 -6.65
CA PHE A 216 -10.63 -24.99 -7.98
C PHE A 216 -9.23 -25.45 -8.29
N ASN A 217 -9.09 -26.59 -8.92
CA ASN A 217 -7.81 -27.08 -9.46
C ASN A 217 -7.34 -26.23 -10.67
N SER A 218 -7.17 -24.92 -10.43
CA SER A 218 -6.50 -24.08 -11.41
C SER A 218 -5.04 -24.48 -11.46
N LYS A 219 -4.58 -25.02 -12.57
CA LYS A 219 -3.17 -25.38 -12.73
C LYS A 219 -2.31 -24.20 -13.08
N TYR A 220 -2.82 -23.29 -13.90
CA TYR A 220 -2.11 -22.11 -14.35
C TYR A 220 -3.08 -21.03 -14.85
N PHE A 221 -2.60 -19.81 -14.99
CA PHE A 221 -3.24 -18.76 -15.74
C PHE A 221 -2.26 -18.21 -16.80
N ASN A 222 -2.81 -17.59 -17.84
CA ASN A 222 -2.04 -16.82 -18.79
C ASN A 222 -2.31 -15.35 -18.59
N PHE A 223 -1.25 -14.57 -18.62
CA PHE A 223 -1.30 -13.14 -18.80
C PHE A 223 -0.89 -12.84 -20.24
N GLU A 224 -1.81 -12.34 -21.05
CA GLU A 224 -1.59 -12.19 -22.50
C GLU A 224 -0.93 -10.85 -22.84
N GLY A 225 -0.55 -10.10 -21.81
CA GLY A 225 0.07 -8.79 -21.95
C GLY A 225 -0.93 -7.64 -21.88
N GLY A 226 -0.42 -6.46 -22.10
CA GLY A 226 -1.16 -5.21 -22.05
C GLY A 226 -0.24 -4.03 -22.20
N HIS A 227 -0.79 -2.85 -22.00
CA HIS A 227 -0.02 -1.62 -21.96
C HIS A 227 -0.59 -0.65 -20.94
N LYS A 228 0.28 0.23 -20.46
CA LYS A 228 -0.06 1.31 -19.55
C LYS A 228 0.53 2.62 -20.06
N THR A 229 -0.26 3.68 -19.96
CA THR A 229 0.16 5.05 -20.27
C THR A 229 -0.13 5.93 -19.06
N ILE A 230 0.83 6.74 -18.65
CA ILE A 230 0.69 7.71 -17.57
C ILE A 230 1.10 9.07 -18.14
N VAL A 231 0.28 10.09 -17.89
CA VAL A 231 0.58 11.49 -18.21
C VAL A 231 0.39 12.31 -16.94
N SER A 232 1.34 13.17 -16.63
CA SER A 232 1.34 13.99 -15.42
C SER A 232 1.75 15.41 -15.79
N LEU A 233 0.92 16.39 -15.45
CA LEU A 233 1.11 17.80 -15.72
C LEU A 233 1.18 18.55 -14.37
N THR A 234 2.13 19.48 -14.26
CA THR A 234 2.24 20.36 -13.10
C THR A 234 2.46 21.79 -13.55
N TYR A 235 1.84 22.73 -12.86
CA TYR A 235 2.13 24.15 -13.04
C TYR A 235 2.19 24.85 -11.68
N LYS A 236 3.28 25.56 -11.42
CA LYS A 236 3.51 26.33 -10.21
C LYS A 236 3.27 27.81 -10.54
N PHE A 237 2.19 28.39 -10.02
CA PHE A 237 1.90 29.81 -10.23
C PHE A 237 2.92 30.69 -9.51
N ASP A 238 3.18 30.32 -8.27
CA ASP A 238 4.19 30.92 -7.39
C ASP A 238 4.63 29.89 -6.33
N ASP A 239 5.34 30.31 -5.28
CA ASP A 239 5.78 29.41 -4.22
C ASP A 239 4.64 28.90 -3.33
N ALA A 240 3.48 29.52 -3.38
CA ALA A 240 2.31 29.15 -2.59
C ALA A 240 1.30 28.29 -3.35
N LEU A 241 1.13 28.47 -4.65
CA LEU A 241 0.03 27.90 -5.43
C LEU A 241 0.53 27.00 -6.55
N LYS A 242 0.10 25.74 -6.54
CA LYS A 242 0.43 24.70 -7.52
C LYS A 242 -0.83 23.99 -7.99
N ILE A 243 -0.88 23.65 -9.28
CA ILE A 243 -1.89 22.77 -9.87
C ILE A 243 -1.22 21.52 -10.43
N GLN A 244 -1.90 20.39 -10.31
CA GLN A 244 -1.47 19.11 -10.86
C GLN A 244 -2.65 18.38 -11.50
N ALA A 245 -2.39 17.77 -12.66
CA ALA A 245 -3.35 16.91 -13.35
C ALA A 245 -2.64 15.63 -13.82
N ASP A 246 -3.20 14.48 -13.47
CA ASP A 246 -2.66 13.18 -13.84
C ASP A 246 -3.72 12.38 -14.58
N TYR A 247 -3.29 11.65 -15.59
CA TYR A 247 -4.07 10.66 -16.32
C TYR A 247 -3.30 9.37 -16.39
N ALA A 248 -3.97 8.25 -16.14
CA ALA A 248 -3.43 6.92 -16.36
C ALA A 248 -4.45 6.05 -17.08
N ARG A 249 -3.97 5.27 -18.05
CA ARG A 249 -4.75 4.25 -18.74
C ARG A 249 -4.00 2.93 -18.69
N HIS A 250 -4.73 1.86 -18.36
CA HIS A 250 -4.19 0.52 -18.25
C HIS A 250 -5.11 -0.47 -18.95
N ASP A 251 -4.64 -1.03 -20.08
CA ASP A 251 -5.34 -2.05 -20.86
C ASP A 251 -4.56 -3.37 -20.76
N TYR A 252 -5.22 -4.47 -20.40
CA TYR A 252 -4.56 -5.78 -20.30
C TYR A 252 -5.53 -6.94 -20.46
N LYS A 253 -4.97 -8.11 -20.84
CA LYS A 253 -5.73 -9.33 -21.09
C LYS A 253 -5.20 -10.49 -20.27
N ARG A 254 -6.10 -11.31 -19.77
CA ARG A 254 -5.75 -12.53 -19.04
C ARG A 254 -6.76 -13.64 -19.23
N SER A 255 -6.31 -14.89 -19.14
CA SER A 255 -7.17 -16.05 -19.14
C SER A 255 -6.83 -17.00 -18.00
N TYR A 256 -7.85 -17.63 -17.44
CA TYR A 256 -7.70 -18.64 -16.39
C TYR A 256 -7.97 -20.02 -16.96
N HIS A 257 -7.00 -20.92 -16.77
CA HIS A 257 -7.09 -22.32 -17.17
C HIS A 257 -7.39 -23.16 -15.93
N TYR A 258 -8.60 -23.69 -15.87
CA TYR A 258 -9.04 -24.57 -14.81
C TYR A 258 -8.88 -26.02 -15.28
N ALA A 259 -8.14 -26.82 -14.52
CA ALA A 259 -8.00 -28.25 -14.84
C ALA A 259 -9.11 -29.05 -14.19
N TYR A 260 -10.12 -29.39 -14.97
CA TYR A 260 -11.03 -30.47 -14.62
C TYR A 260 -10.59 -31.70 -15.42
N LYS A 261 -9.73 -32.58 -14.81
CA LYS A 261 -9.18 -33.80 -15.41
C LYS A 261 -8.36 -33.61 -16.72
N PRO A 262 -7.58 -34.52 -17.16
CA PRO A 262 -6.20 -34.34 -17.59
C PRO A 262 -5.91 -33.24 -18.61
N THR A 263 -6.93 -32.63 -19.20
CA THR A 263 -6.77 -31.54 -20.16
C THR A 263 -7.06 -30.19 -19.51
N PRO A 264 -6.15 -29.21 -19.56
CA PRO A 264 -6.41 -27.85 -19.11
C PRO A 264 -7.51 -27.24 -19.99
N VAL A 265 -8.49 -26.62 -19.35
CA VAL A 265 -9.64 -26.04 -20.03
C VAL A 265 -9.68 -24.54 -19.70
N ILE A 266 -9.79 -23.69 -20.70
CA ILE A 266 -10.00 -22.25 -20.50
C ILE A 266 -11.40 -22.04 -19.95
N TYR A 267 -11.50 -21.43 -18.78
CA TYR A 267 -12.79 -21.17 -18.12
C TYR A 267 -13.29 -19.75 -18.36
N ASP A 268 -12.43 -18.75 -18.18
CA ASP A 268 -12.76 -17.38 -18.51
C ASP A 268 -11.58 -16.65 -19.17
N PHE A 269 -11.93 -15.77 -20.06
CA PHE A 269 -11.05 -14.84 -20.72
C PHE A 269 -11.50 -13.42 -20.38
N ARG A 270 -10.57 -12.54 -20.01
CA ARG A 270 -10.87 -11.17 -19.58
C ARG A 270 -10.05 -10.16 -20.35
N ASP A 271 -10.75 -9.20 -20.92
CA ASP A 271 -10.21 -7.99 -21.49
C ASP A 271 -10.56 -6.82 -20.58
N ILE A 272 -9.57 -6.15 -20.02
CA ILE A 272 -9.72 -5.20 -18.94
C ILE A 272 -9.10 -3.88 -19.36
N SER A 273 -9.85 -2.79 -19.13
CA SER A 273 -9.43 -1.42 -19.40
C SER A 273 -9.79 -0.55 -18.20
N ASP A 274 -8.81 0.14 -17.65
CA ASP A 274 -8.96 1.06 -16.52
C ASP A 274 -8.41 2.44 -16.89
N ASP A 275 -9.21 3.50 -16.68
CA ASP A 275 -8.85 4.90 -16.82
C ASP A 275 -8.89 5.62 -15.48
N GLU A 276 -7.89 6.41 -15.16
CA GLU A 276 -7.82 7.19 -13.93
C GLU A 276 -7.47 8.65 -14.22
N TYR A 277 -8.22 9.57 -13.63
CA TYR A 277 -8.05 11.02 -13.76
C TYR A 277 -7.92 11.61 -12.36
N LYS A 278 -6.87 12.38 -12.12
CA LYS A 278 -6.65 13.12 -10.87
C LYS A 278 -6.39 14.56 -11.17
N PHE A 279 -6.99 15.44 -10.41
CA PHE A 279 -6.78 16.87 -10.46
C PHE A 279 -6.61 17.39 -9.03
N ARG A 280 -5.65 18.26 -8.82
CA ARG A 280 -5.40 18.87 -7.54
C ARG A 280 -4.93 20.31 -7.71
N LEU A 281 -5.53 21.22 -6.93
CA LEU A 281 -5.04 22.55 -6.67
C LEU A 281 -4.55 22.60 -5.23
N HIS A 282 -3.28 22.91 -5.04
CA HIS A 282 -2.63 22.99 -3.73
C HIS A 282 -2.16 24.39 -3.44
N TYR A 283 -2.50 24.91 -2.25
CA TYR A 283 -2.02 26.16 -1.71
C TYR A 283 -1.34 25.93 -0.37
N ALA A 284 -0.15 26.53 -0.17
CA ALA A 284 0.58 26.50 1.10
C ALA A 284 1.34 27.81 1.31
N LYS A 285 0.94 28.58 2.32
CA LYS A 285 1.63 29.84 2.71
C LYS A 285 1.24 30.25 4.14
N ASP A 286 2.21 30.76 4.88
CA ASP A 286 2.05 31.33 6.21
C ASP A 286 1.27 30.40 7.18
N GLY A 287 1.59 29.11 7.18
CA GLY A 287 0.93 28.08 7.98
C GLY A 287 -0.45 27.66 7.47
N TRP A 288 -0.99 28.28 6.42
CA TRP A 288 -2.16 27.78 5.71
C TRP A 288 -1.77 26.69 4.73
N GLN A 289 -2.57 25.63 4.67
CA GLN A 289 -2.54 24.64 3.60
C GLN A 289 -3.97 24.36 3.16
N ALA A 290 -4.20 24.33 1.85
CA ALA A 290 -5.49 23.98 1.28
C ALA A 290 -5.32 23.13 0.03
N ASN A 291 -6.17 22.13 -0.13
CA ASN A 291 -6.27 21.30 -1.32
C ASN A 291 -7.71 21.32 -1.85
N LEU A 292 -7.88 21.54 -3.13
CA LEU A 292 -9.09 21.19 -3.86
C LEU A 292 -8.74 20.03 -4.78
N PHE A 293 -9.52 18.94 -4.75
CA PHE A 293 -9.17 17.74 -5.48
C PHE A 293 -10.38 17.07 -6.15
N TYR A 294 -10.10 16.46 -7.29
CA TYR A 294 -11.01 15.60 -8.00
C TYR A 294 -10.28 14.33 -8.43
N HIS A 295 -10.89 13.18 -8.17
CA HIS A 295 -10.41 11.88 -8.61
C HIS A 295 -11.55 11.10 -9.26
N LYS A 296 -11.31 10.57 -10.46
CA LYS A 296 -12.21 9.66 -11.16
C LYS A 296 -11.43 8.44 -11.61
N ALA A 297 -11.94 7.26 -11.27
CA ALA A 297 -11.46 6.01 -11.82
C ALA A 297 -12.61 5.30 -12.52
N HIS A 298 -12.39 4.88 -13.76
CA HIS A 298 -13.35 4.13 -14.57
C HIS A 298 -12.70 2.84 -15.02
N GLY A 299 -13.40 1.72 -14.83
CA GLY A 299 -12.91 0.41 -15.22
C GLY A 299 -13.96 -0.39 -15.97
N THR A 300 -13.54 -1.06 -17.03
CA THR A 300 -14.35 -2.01 -17.79
C THR A 300 -13.69 -3.38 -17.80
N THR A 301 -14.49 -4.42 -17.69
CA THR A 301 -14.03 -5.81 -17.87
C THR A 301 -15.01 -6.57 -18.73
N ASN A 302 -14.51 -7.06 -19.86
CA ASN A 302 -15.23 -7.94 -20.75
C ASN A 302 -14.85 -9.38 -20.46
N TYR A 303 -15.82 -10.20 -20.06
CA TYR A 303 -15.64 -11.63 -19.79
C TYR A 303 -16.20 -12.46 -20.93
N THR A 304 -15.39 -13.33 -21.49
CA THR A 304 -15.83 -14.39 -22.41
C THR A 304 -15.75 -15.73 -21.69
N TYR A 305 -16.86 -16.46 -21.64
CA TYR A 305 -16.98 -17.72 -20.93
C TYR A 305 -17.18 -18.90 -21.86
N TRP A 306 -16.64 -20.05 -21.45
CA TRP A 306 -16.85 -21.34 -22.08
C TRP A 306 -17.98 -22.10 -21.40
N ASN A 307 -18.84 -22.72 -22.20
CA ASN A 307 -19.98 -23.53 -21.74
C ASN A 307 -19.64 -25.01 -21.83
N TYR A 308 -19.70 -25.71 -20.70
CA TYR A 308 -19.36 -27.13 -20.59
C TYR A 308 -20.59 -28.00 -20.41
N ALA A 309 -20.49 -29.29 -20.78
CA ALA A 309 -21.59 -30.25 -20.65
C ALA A 309 -21.99 -30.50 -19.18
N ALA A 310 -21.03 -30.43 -18.24
CA ALA A 310 -21.27 -30.52 -16.81
C ALA A 310 -20.05 -29.94 -16.05
N ARG A 311 -20.24 -29.57 -14.80
CA ARG A 311 -19.15 -29.26 -13.88
C ARG A 311 -18.23 -30.49 -13.80
N ASN A 312 -16.93 -30.32 -13.96
CA ASN A 312 -15.91 -31.37 -14.06
C ASN A 312 -15.92 -32.15 -15.41
N SER A 313 -16.66 -31.66 -16.42
CA SER A 313 -16.61 -32.23 -17.77
C SER A 313 -15.49 -31.61 -18.60
N SER A 314 -14.80 -32.42 -19.38
CA SER A 314 -13.90 -31.92 -20.43
C SER A 314 -14.64 -31.68 -21.77
N VAL A 315 -15.93 -31.96 -21.82
CA VAL A 315 -16.75 -31.76 -23.03
C VAL A 315 -17.18 -30.31 -23.10
N LEU A 316 -16.60 -29.59 -24.04
CA LEU A 316 -16.95 -28.21 -24.35
C LEU A 316 -18.15 -28.19 -25.27
N LEU A 317 -19.22 -27.46 -24.87
CA LEU A 317 -20.40 -27.25 -25.69
C LEU A 317 -20.24 -26.04 -26.64
N GLY A 318 -19.36 -25.09 -26.28
CA GLY A 318 -19.08 -23.89 -27.05
C GLY A 318 -18.73 -22.69 -26.18
N ILE A 319 -18.49 -21.57 -26.82
CA ILE A 319 -18.34 -20.26 -26.15
C ILE A 319 -19.76 -19.66 -26.00
N LEU A 320 -20.02 -18.94 -24.89
CA LEU A 320 -21.24 -18.19 -24.74
C LEU A 320 -21.31 -17.09 -25.81
N ASP A 321 -22.47 -16.91 -26.39
CA ASP A 321 -22.74 -15.99 -27.51
C ASP A 321 -22.66 -14.51 -27.14
N ARG A 322 -22.71 -14.19 -25.83
CA ARG A 322 -22.63 -12.82 -25.31
C ARG A 322 -21.49 -12.66 -24.34
N THR A 323 -20.78 -11.56 -24.50
CA THR A 323 -19.76 -11.10 -23.54
C THR A 323 -20.46 -10.52 -22.31
N TYR A 324 -20.05 -10.97 -21.14
CA TYR A 324 -20.46 -10.33 -19.89
C TYR A 324 -19.60 -9.07 -19.70
N LEU A 325 -20.27 -7.92 -19.68
CA LEU A 325 -19.66 -6.62 -19.45
C LEU A 325 -19.87 -6.20 -18.01
N TYR A 326 -18.78 -5.83 -17.35
CA TYR A 326 -18.71 -5.24 -16.02
C TYR A 326 -18.09 -3.86 -16.14
N GLU A 327 -18.80 -2.82 -15.73
CA GLU A 327 -18.32 -1.44 -15.72
C GLU A 327 -18.45 -0.84 -14.33
N SER A 328 -17.47 -0.04 -13.93
CA SER A 328 -17.54 0.71 -12.67
C SER A 328 -16.88 2.08 -12.83
N THR A 329 -17.46 3.07 -12.18
CA THR A 329 -16.92 4.42 -12.08
C THR A 329 -16.97 4.88 -10.63
N ASP A 330 -15.80 5.17 -10.08
CA ASP A 330 -15.65 5.81 -8.77
C ASP A 330 -15.26 7.27 -8.98
N LYS A 331 -15.88 8.20 -8.24
CA LYS A 331 -15.54 9.62 -8.28
C LYS A 331 -15.44 10.16 -6.88
N VAL A 332 -14.49 11.06 -6.65
CA VAL A 332 -14.41 11.88 -5.46
C VAL A 332 -14.11 13.32 -5.84
N PHE A 333 -14.83 14.20 -5.23
CA PHE A 333 -14.57 15.65 -5.29
C PHE A 333 -14.59 16.20 -3.87
N GLY A 334 -13.57 16.96 -3.51
CA GLY A 334 -13.49 17.48 -2.16
C GLY A 334 -12.44 18.55 -1.97
N PHE A 335 -12.40 19.05 -0.77
CA PHE A 335 -11.41 20.00 -0.32
C PHE A 335 -10.95 19.69 1.10
N ASP A 336 -9.72 20.12 1.41
CA ASP A 336 -9.09 20.07 2.73
C ASP A 336 -8.46 21.41 2.98
N VAL A 337 -8.65 21.98 4.16
CA VAL A 337 -8.05 23.26 4.58
C VAL A 337 -7.57 23.15 6.01
N GLN A 338 -6.38 23.66 6.27
CA GLN A 338 -5.82 23.72 7.62
C GLN A 338 -5.02 24.99 7.86
N LYS A 339 -4.89 25.32 9.13
CA LYS A 339 -4.04 26.42 9.62
C LYS A 339 -3.18 25.93 10.77
N GLU A 340 -1.89 26.05 10.62
CA GLU A 340 -0.90 25.95 11.70
C GLU A 340 -0.59 27.34 12.25
N PHE A 341 -0.50 27.47 13.56
CA PHE A 341 -0.10 28.71 14.22
C PHE A 341 0.60 28.43 15.55
N HIS A 342 1.40 29.38 15.99
CA HIS A 342 2.18 29.28 17.22
C HIS A 342 1.72 30.33 18.22
N ALA A 343 1.64 29.94 19.50
CA ALA A 343 1.37 30.87 20.62
C ALA A 343 2.28 30.50 21.80
N GLY A 344 3.25 31.35 22.08
CA GLY A 344 4.29 31.05 23.05
C GLY A 344 5.16 29.85 22.58
N ARG A 345 5.21 28.78 23.38
CA ARG A 345 5.91 27.54 23.03
C ARG A 345 4.99 26.53 22.31
N ASP A 346 3.71 26.80 22.25
CA ASP A 346 2.71 25.86 21.73
C ASP A 346 2.55 25.97 20.21
N THR A 347 2.34 24.82 19.58
CA THR A 347 1.91 24.73 18.19
C THR A 347 0.49 24.21 18.13
N TYR A 348 -0.36 24.90 17.42
CA TYR A 348 -1.75 24.55 17.17
C TYR A 348 -1.95 24.27 15.69
N LEU A 349 -2.74 23.25 15.40
CA LEU A 349 -3.23 22.94 14.07
C LEU A 349 -4.74 22.80 14.15
N VAL A 350 -5.47 23.47 13.28
CA VAL A 350 -6.91 23.28 13.10
C VAL A 350 -7.21 23.12 11.63
N GLY A 351 -8.20 22.29 11.32
CA GLY A 351 -8.56 22.09 9.93
C GLY A 351 -9.93 21.47 9.75
N PHE A 352 -10.39 21.58 8.51
CA PHE A 352 -11.67 21.06 8.06
C PHE A 352 -11.48 20.41 6.70
N ASN A 353 -12.12 19.26 6.47
CA ASN A 353 -12.23 18.70 5.14
C ASN A 353 -13.65 18.25 4.85
N ALA A 354 -14.01 18.31 3.57
CA ALA A 354 -15.27 17.75 3.11
C ALA A 354 -15.08 17.18 1.70
N TYR A 355 -15.70 16.03 1.44
CA TYR A 355 -15.72 15.44 0.11
C TYR A 355 -16.99 14.65 -0.13
N ARG A 356 -17.35 14.55 -1.41
CA ARG A 356 -18.40 13.67 -1.90
C ARG A 356 -17.75 12.53 -2.69
N GLU A 357 -18.07 11.31 -2.32
CA GLU A 357 -17.72 10.13 -3.08
C GLU A 357 -18.96 9.53 -3.75
N SER A 358 -18.80 8.98 -4.95
CA SER A 358 -19.86 8.27 -5.66
C SER A 358 -19.30 7.03 -6.35
N TYR A 359 -20.16 6.03 -6.44
CA TYR A 359 -19.90 4.74 -7.06
C TYR A 359 -21.05 4.42 -8.01
N ASP A 360 -20.72 4.31 -9.30
CA ASP A 360 -21.61 3.88 -10.34
C ASP A 360 -21.13 2.52 -10.87
N HIS A 361 -22.04 1.56 -11.00
CA HIS A 361 -21.68 0.23 -11.45
C HIS A 361 -22.81 -0.39 -12.28
N SER A 362 -22.42 -1.01 -13.40
CA SER A 362 -23.33 -1.75 -14.25
C SER A 362 -22.79 -3.12 -14.64
N GLU A 363 -23.71 -4.07 -14.77
CA GLU A 363 -23.45 -5.41 -15.29
C GLU A 363 -24.44 -5.77 -16.38
N THR A 364 -23.91 -6.26 -17.51
CA THR A 364 -24.74 -6.68 -18.65
C THR A 364 -24.33 -8.07 -19.11
N ASN A 365 -25.33 -8.91 -19.43
CA ASN A 365 -25.13 -10.30 -19.88
C ASN A 365 -24.40 -11.20 -18.86
N LYS A 366 -24.57 -10.96 -17.57
CA LYS A 366 -23.99 -11.80 -16.53
C LYS A 366 -24.55 -13.23 -16.62
N PRO A 367 -23.72 -14.28 -16.82
CA PRO A 367 -24.20 -15.64 -16.95
C PRO A 367 -24.61 -16.22 -15.58
N LYS A 368 -25.76 -16.87 -15.54
CA LYS A 368 -26.15 -17.75 -14.44
C LYS A 368 -25.80 -19.19 -14.81
N TRP A 369 -25.18 -19.90 -13.88
CA TRP A 369 -24.77 -21.28 -14.05
C TRP A 369 -25.60 -22.21 -13.17
N LYS A 370 -26.00 -23.37 -13.72
CA LYS A 370 -26.63 -24.45 -12.95
C LYS A 370 -25.62 -25.08 -12.00
N ALA A 371 -26.07 -25.79 -11.00
CA ALA A 371 -25.21 -26.48 -10.04
C ALA A 371 -24.23 -27.48 -10.71
N ASN A 372 -24.60 -28.04 -11.84
CA ASN A 372 -23.73 -28.93 -12.64
C ASN A 372 -22.73 -28.21 -13.55
N GLY A 373 -22.68 -26.84 -13.51
CA GLY A 373 -21.75 -26.03 -14.29
C GLY A 373 -22.18 -25.70 -15.72
N ARG A 374 -23.37 -26.14 -16.17
CA ARG A 374 -23.91 -25.73 -17.47
C ARG A 374 -24.46 -24.32 -17.40
N PHE A 375 -24.38 -23.61 -18.52
CA PHE A 375 -25.06 -22.33 -18.68
C PHE A 375 -26.57 -22.49 -18.49
N ASP A 376 -27.18 -21.60 -17.72
CA ASP A 376 -28.63 -21.56 -17.49
C ASP A 376 -29.28 -20.47 -18.34
N LYS A 377 -28.92 -19.21 -18.06
CA LYS A 377 -29.45 -18.03 -18.73
C LYS A 377 -28.54 -16.83 -18.45
N TYR A 378 -28.77 -15.73 -19.15
CA TYR A 378 -28.25 -14.43 -18.75
C TYR A 378 -29.15 -13.80 -17.69
N LEU A 379 -28.55 -13.19 -16.67
CA LEU A 379 -29.27 -12.36 -15.72
C LEU A 379 -29.70 -11.04 -16.37
N PRO A 380 -30.77 -10.41 -15.89
CA PRO A 380 -31.11 -9.04 -16.30
C PRO A 380 -29.94 -8.09 -16.06
N PRO A 381 -29.78 -7.04 -16.88
CA PRO A 381 -28.84 -5.98 -16.59
C PRO A 381 -29.07 -5.37 -15.22
N THR A 382 -28.00 -5.06 -14.52
CA THR A 382 -28.05 -4.35 -13.24
C THR A 382 -27.31 -3.04 -13.35
N HIS A 383 -27.82 -2.01 -12.69
CA HIS A 383 -27.16 -0.72 -12.55
C HIS A 383 -27.40 -0.19 -11.14
N VAL A 384 -26.36 0.33 -10.53
CA VAL A 384 -26.41 0.99 -9.22
C VAL A 384 -25.60 2.28 -9.26
N ASP A 385 -26.12 3.32 -8.64
CA ASP A 385 -25.48 4.60 -8.45
C ASP A 385 -25.64 5.02 -6.98
N TYR A 386 -24.56 5.07 -6.25
CA TYR A 386 -24.51 5.40 -4.83
C TYR A 386 -23.62 6.59 -4.59
N ALA A 387 -23.99 7.42 -3.61
CA ALA A 387 -23.14 8.52 -3.19
C ALA A 387 -23.27 8.77 -1.69
N ARG A 388 -22.23 9.37 -1.10
CA ARG A 388 -22.29 9.92 0.25
C ARG A 388 -21.37 11.14 0.37
N ASN A 389 -21.68 12.01 1.32
CA ASN A 389 -20.83 13.11 1.72
C ASN A 389 -20.09 12.72 3.00
N VAL A 390 -18.84 13.15 3.11
CA VAL A 390 -18.03 12.99 4.31
C VAL A 390 -17.49 14.36 4.69
N SER A 391 -17.70 14.78 5.94
CA SER A 391 -17.21 16.06 6.48
C SER A 391 -16.48 15.80 7.78
N SER A 392 -15.43 16.55 8.05
CA SER A 392 -14.67 16.38 9.29
C SER A 392 -14.06 17.69 9.76
N PHE A 393 -14.00 17.85 11.06
CA PHE A 393 -13.20 18.85 11.73
C PHE A 393 -12.09 18.16 12.53
N PHE A 394 -10.88 18.72 12.52
CA PHE A 394 -9.76 18.20 13.28
C PHE A 394 -8.94 19.31 13.91
N ALA A 395 -8.34 18.99 15.05
CA ALA A 395 -7.45 19.88 15.77
C ALA A 395 -6.31 19.10 16.43
N SER A 396 -5.18 19.76 16.58
CA SER A 396 -4.01 19.24 17.30
C SER A 396 -3.38 20.38 18.11
N TRP A 397 -2.94 20.06 19.31
CA TRP A 397 -2.16 20.92 20.19
C TRP A 397 -0.89 20.20 20.60
N SER A 398 0.26 20.81 20.32
CA SER A 398 1.59 20.35 20.70
C SER A 398 2.18 21.29 21.73
N HIS A 399 2.48 20.77 22.92
CA HIS A 399 3.00 21.52 24.06
C HIS A 399 4.34 20.97 24.52
N PRO A 400 5.45 21.71 24.40
CA PRO A 400 6.70 21.38 25.04
C PRO A 400 6.67 21.89 26.50
N PHE A 401 6.72 20.97 27.47
CA PHE A 401 6.82 21.30 28.90
C PHE A 401 8.17 21.94 29.21
N ASP A 402 9.22 21.37 28.61
CA ASP A 402 10.60 21.83 28.68
C ASP A 402 11.34 21.42 27.37
N ASP A 403 12.67 21.47 27.35
CA ASP A 403 13.48 21.13 26.17
C ASP A 403 13.57 19.60 25.93
N HIS A 404 13.17 18.80 26.92
CA HIS A 404 13.20 17.34 26.84
C HIS A 404 11.80 16.72 26.70
N HIS A 405 10.76 17.32 27.26
CA HIS A 405 9.44 16.72 27.38
C HIS A 405 8.41 17.48 26.57
N SER A 406 7.63 16.77 25.77
CA SER A 406 6.49 17.34 25.02
C SER A 406 5.31 16.38 24.94
N ALA A 407 4.12 16.92 24.83
CA ALA A 407 2.91 16.17 24.56
C ALA A 407 2.17 16.74 23.34
N ILE A 408 1.46 15.86 22.63
CA ILE A 408 0.58 16.22 21.53
C ILE A 408 -0.79 15.62 21.83
N LEU A 409 -1.81 16.47 21.83
CA LEU A 409 -3.21 16.09 21.89
C LEU A 409 -3.85 16.39 20.54
N SER A 410 -4.43 15.37 19.91
CA SER A 410 -5.12 15.52 18.63
C SER A 410 -6.50 14.90 18.71
N ALA A 411 -7.45 15.47 17.99
CA ALA A 411 -8.79 14.92 17.88
C ALA A 411 -9.37 15.24 16.50
N ARG A 412 -10.25 14.36 16.06
CA ARG A 412 -11.03 14.54 14.84
C ARG A 412 -12.45 14.03 15.07
N GLU A 413 -13.43 14.77 14.56
CA GLU A 413 -14.80 14.32 14.41
C GLU A 413 -15.12 14.22 12.92
N THR A 414 -15.73 13.11 12.50
CA THR A 414 -16.11 12.85 11.11
C THR A 414 -17.57 12.47 11.03
N TRP A 415 -18.30 13.10 10.11
CA TRP A 415 -19.71 12.84 9.83
C TRP A 415 -19.90 12.39 8.39
N THR A 416 -20.85 11.46 8.18
CA THR A 416 -21.30 11.08 6.84
C THR A 416 -22.78 11.45 6.66
N SER A 417 -23.18 11.73 5.42
CA SER A 417 -24.59 12.00 5.08
C SER A 417 -24.85 11.69 3.59
N GLY A 418 -26.12 11.70 3.20
CA GLY A 418 -26.54 11.60 1.82
C GLY A 418 -26.37 10.21 1.20
N THR A 419 -26.39 9.16 2.02
CA THR A 419 -26.48 7.77 1.56
C THR A 419 -27.88 7.46 1.06
N PRO A 420 -28.08 6.48 0.15
CA PRO A 420 -29.39 6.15 -0.43
C PRO A 420 -30.47 5.74 0.58
N ASP A 421 -30.08 5.12 1.68
CA ASP A 421 -30.97 4.61 2.74
C ASP A 421 -31.00 5.52 3.98
N GLY A 422 -30.29 6.66 3.95
CA GLY A 422 -30.19 7.59 5.07
C GLY A 422 -29.25 7.13 6.19
N THR A 423 -28.44 6.07 5.97
CA THR A 423 -27.46 5.63 6.97
C THR A 423 -26.39 6.70 7.16
N GLU A 424 -26.19 7.16 8.39
CA GLU A 424 -25.19 8.15 8.77
C GLU A 424 -24.24 7.59 9.82
N TYR A 425 -22.98 7.97 9.75
CA TYR A 425 -21.95 7.64 10.74
C TYR A 425 -21.39 8.91 11.34
N SER A 426 -21.08 8.86 12.64
CA SER A 426 -20.35 9.91 13.37
C SER A 426 -19.28 9.27 14.20
N GLU A 427 -18.00 9.64 13.94
CA GLU A 427 -16.84 9.01 14.56
C GLU A 427 -15.88 10.04 15.14
N PHE A 428 -15.79 10.04 16.48
CA PHE A 428 -14.81 10.80 17.21
C PHE A 428 -13.53 10.00 17.43
N THR A 429 -12.39 10.54 17.01
CA THR A 429 -11.07 9.88 17.09
C THR A 429 -10.06 10.76 17.84
N PRO A 430 -9.82 10.48 19.13
CA PRO A 430 -8.79 11.14 19.94
C PRO A 430 -7.43 10.47 19.78
N GLN A 431 -6.36 11.25 20.02
CA GLN A 431 -4.98 10.79 20.12
C GLN A 431 -4.23 11.57 21.20
N ILE A 432 -3.45 10.85 21.98
CA ILE A 432 -2.52 11.41 22.97
C ILE A 432 -1.15 10.83 22.67
N GLN A 433 -0.16 11.69 22.55
CA GLN A 433 1.23 11.31 22.30
C GLN A 433 2.14 12.04 23.30
N TYR A 434 3.19 11.37 23.73
CA TYR A 434 4.21 11.91 24.62
C TYR A 434 5.59 11.60 24.06
N LEU A 435 6.48 12.57 24.09
CA LEU A 435 7.86 12.46 23.66
C LEU A 435 8.78 12.88 24.79
N TYR A 436 9.81 12.07 25.04
CA TYR A 436 10.94 12.38 25.92
C TYR A 436 12.24 12.37 25.12
N LYS A 437 12.83 13.54 24.89
CA LYS A 437 14.16 13.69 24.29
C LYS A 437 15.21 13.47 25.38
N MET A 438 15.71 12.23 25.50
CA MET A 438 16.75 11.89 26.48
C MET A 438 18.06 12.62 26.16
N THR A 439 18.37 12.74 24.87
CA THR A 439 19.51 13.49 24.29
C THR A 439 19.10 14.02 22.92
N ASP A 440 19.92 14.84 22.29
CA ASP A 440 19.71 15.27 20.89
C ASP A 440 19.70 14.12 19.87
N ALA A 441 20.27 12.96 20.25
CA ALA A 441 20.35 11.77 19.41
C ALA A 441 19.40 10.65 19.85
N THR A 442 18.64 10.81 20.93
CA THR A 442 17.79 9.74 21.49
C THR A 442 16.47 10.28 21.98
N SER A 443 15.40 9.72 21.46
CA SER A 443 14.04 10.01 21.93
C SER A 443 13.28 8.72 22.29
N LEU A 444 12.46 8.83 23.33
CA LEU A 444 11.48 7.82 23.72
C LEU A 444 10.09 8.42 23.52
N TYR A 445 9.14 7.58 23.13
CA TYR A 445 7.78 8.05 22.94
C TYR A 445 6.75 7.02 23.40
N ALA A 446 5.55 7.51 23.68
CA ALA A 446 4.36 6.71 23.91
C ALA A 446 3.17 7.36 23.21
N SER A 447 2.26 6.55 22.70
CA SER A 447 1.09 7.00 21.94
C SER A 447 -0.11 6.10 22.20
N VAL A 448 -1.28 6.72 22.38
CA VAL A 448 -2.58 6.05 22.41
C VAL A 448 -3.50 6.79 21.45
N SER A 449 -4.15 6.06 20.54
CA SER A 449 -5.03 6.66 19.55
C SER A 449 -6.21 5.77 19.19
N LYS A 450 -7.34 6.39 18.85
CA LYS A 450 -8.48 5.74 18.20
C LYS A 450 -8.43 6.05 16.70
N SER A 451 -8.70 5.08 15.85
CA SER A 451 -8.84 5.21 14.41
C SER A 451 -10.11 4.52 13.92
N PHE A 452 -10.53 4.78 12.69
CA PHE A 452 -11.68 4.12 12.11
C PHE A 452 -11.50 3.89 10.61
N THR A 453 -12.37 3.01 10.05
CA THR A 453 -12.51 2.79 8.60
C THR A 453 -13.98 2.70 8.27
N LEU A 454 -14.47 3.57 7.39
CA LEU A 454 -15.84 3.54 6.90
C LEU A 454 -16.06 2.32 5.99
N PRO A 455 -17.24 1.69 6.02
CA PRO A 455 -17.63 0.75 4.98
C PRO A 455 -17.60 1.43 3.61
N THR A 456 -17.14 0.75 2.59
CA THR A 456 -17.30 1.24 1.22
C THR A 456 -18.75 1.16 0.77
N MET A 457 -19.14 1.94 -0.23
CA MET A 457 -20.48 1.87 -0.80
C MET A 457 -20.79 0.45 -1.33
N GLY A 458 -19.78 -0.25 -1.86
CA GLY A 458 -19.90 -1.63 -2.29
C GLY A 458 -20.10 -2.63 -1.14
N ASP A 459 -19.60 -2.36 0.06
CA ASP A 459 -19.86 -3.20 1.25
C ASP A 459 -21.30 -3.03 1.74
N MET A 460 -21.83 -1.80 1.68
CA MET A 460 -23.18 -1.45 2.15
C MET A 460 -24.28 -1.91 1.17
N TYR A 461 -24.11 -1.60 -0.09
CA TYR A 461 -25.17 -1.73 -1.11
C TYR A 461 -24.91 -2.82 -2.13
N GLY A 462 -23.77 -3.51 -2.03
CA GLY A 462 -23.37 -4.57 -2.94
C GLY A 462 -22.68 -4.06 -4.20
N LYS A 463 -21.90 -4.95 -4.79
CA LYS A 463 -21.27 -4.74 -6.10
C LYS A 463 -20.86 -6.07 -6.72
N GLY A 464 -21.08 -6.25 -8.00
CA GLY A 464 -20.68 -7.48 -8.71
C GLY A 464 -21.28 -8.72 -8.07
N SER A 465 -20.44 -9.61 -7.54
CA SER A 465 -20.84 -10.83 -6.84
C SER A 465 -21.06 -10.65 -5.34
N THR A 466 -20.95 -9.42 -4.83
CA THR A 466 -21.15 -9.10 -3.41
C THR A 466 -22.55 -8.57 -3.20
N ILE A 467 -23.31 -9.20 -2.32
CA ILE A 467 -24.66 -8.74 -1.95
C ILE A 467 -24.57 -7.61 -0.91
N ALA A 468 -25.64 -6.80 -0.86
CA ALA A 468 -25.75 -5.69 0.07
C ALA A 468 -25.76 -6.13 1.54
N ASN A 469 -25.10 -5.33 2.40
CA ASN A 469 -25.25 -5.40 3.85
C ASN A 469 -25.35 -3.97 4.43
N PRO A 470 -26.55 -3.34 4.41
CA PRO A 470 -26.72 -1.99 4.94
C PRO A 470 -26.42 -1.86 6.43
N GLY A 471 -26.47 -2.97 7.16
CA GLY A 471 -26.18 -3.03 8.60
C GLY A 471 -24.69 -3.11 8.94
N ILE A 472 -23.79 -3.04 7.96
CA ILE A 472 -22.33 -3.08 8.18
C ILE A 472 -21.89 -1.84 8.99
N ARG A 473 -21.09 -2.08 10.04
CA ARG A 473 -20.59 -1.01 10.91
C ARG A 473 -19.17 -0.59 10.50
N PRO A 474 -18.77 0.69 10.78
CA PRO A 474 -17.38 1.13 10.65
C PRO A 474 -16.44 0.30 11.51
N GLU A 475 -15.23 0.07 11.03
CA GLU A 475 -14.14 -0.48 11.84
C GLU A 475 -13.70 0.56 12.87
N ILE A 476 -13.50 0.15 14.11
CA ILE A 476 -13.00 1.01 15.21
C ILE A 476 -11.74 0.38 15.78
N GLY A 477 -10.62 1.07 15.64
CA GLY A 477 -9.31 0.62 16.11
C GLY A 477 -8.80 1.41 17.31
N TRP A 478 -8.32 0.72 18.35
CA TRP A 478 -7.49 1.31 19.40
C TRP A 478 -6.06 0.84 19.24
N HIS A 479 -5.13 1.78 19.28
CA HIS A 479 -3.71 1.58 19.06
C HIS A 479 -2.93 2.10 20.25
N TYR A 480 -2.01 1.28 20.75
CA TYR A 480 -1.08 1.59 21.83
C TYR A 480 0.32 1.33 21.31
N GLU A 481 1.19 2.30 21.42
CA GLU A 481 2.55 2.19 20.95
C GLU A 481 3.52 2.88 21.90
N THR A 482 4.70 2.29 22.08
CA THR A 482 5.85 2.92 22.73
C THR A 482 7.11 2.54 21.98
N GLY A 483 8.08 3.43 21.96
CA GLY A 483 9.31 3.17 21.22
C GLY A 483 10.46 4.06 21.59
N VAL A 484 11.61 3.71 21.01
CA VAL A 484 12.87 4.43 21.12
C VAL A 484 13.41 4.68 19.71
N LYS A 485 13.86 5.91 19.47
CA LYS A 485 14.63 6.28 18.29
C LYS A 485 16.00 6.76 18.75
N HIS A 486 17.06 6.26 18.12
CA HIS A 486 18.43 6.57 18.48
C HIS A 486 19.33 6.68 17.26
N ILE A 487 20.16 7.72 17.25
CA ILE A 487 21.21 7.91 16.24
C ILE A 487 22.56 7.73 16.92
N SER A 488 23.40 6.85 16.37
CA SER A 488 24.75 6.61 16.84
C SER A 488 25.71 6.53 15.63
N GLY A 489 26.51 7.57 15.45
CA GLY A 489 27.40 7.68 14.31
C GLY A 489 26.59 7.60 12.99
N ALA A 490 26.91 6.61 12.17
CA ALA A 490 26.23 6.40 10.88
C ALA A 490 24.95 5.54 10.96
N HIS A 491 24.45 5.23 12.15
CA HIS A 491 23.31 4.32 12.35
C HIS A 491 22.14 5.04 12.96
N GLN A 492 20.94 4.85 12.37
CA GLN A 492 19.67 5.22 12.99
C GLN A 492 18.91 3.97 13.38
N TRP A 493 18.61 3.83 14.66
CA TRP A 493 17.88 2.71 15.26
C TRP A 493 16.47 3.15 15.65
N LYS A 494 15.50 2.29 15.38
CA LYS A 494 14.12 2.49 15.84
C LYS A 494 13.59 1.18 16.38
N LEU A 495 13.14 1.19 17.63
CA LEU A 495 12.45 0.08 18.28
C LEU A 495 11.04 0.53 18.63
N ALA A 496 10.04 -0.25 18.27
CA ALA A 496 8.65 -0.01 18.65
C ALA A 496 8.00 -1.28 19.20
N LEU A 497 7.24 -1.13 20.28
CA LEU A 497 6.31 -2.12 20.80
C LEU A 497 4.91 -1.60 20.53
N PHE A 498 4.05 -2.42 19.95
CA PHE A 498 2.71 -1.99 19.59
C PHE A 498 1.65 -3.03 19.93
N LYS A 499 0.46 -2.54 20.26
CA LYS A 499 -0.77 -3.31 20.37
C LYS A 499 -1.87 -2.61 19.57
N SER A 500 -2.66 -3.39 18.85
CA SER A 500 -3.79 -2.88 18.08
C SER A 500 -4.98 -3.83 18.25
N ASP A 501 -6.11 -3.28 18.69
CA ASP A 501 -7.40 -3.97 18.81
C ASP A 501 -8.38 -3.24 17.88
N VAL A 502 -8.95 -3.94 16.88
CA VAL A 502 -9.94 -3.38 15.97
C VAL A 502 -11.23 -4.16 16.09
N LYS A 503 -12.28 -3.46 16.47
CA LYS A 503 -13.65 -3.93 16.50
C LYS A 503 -14.31 -3.71 15.14
N ASP A 504 -15.24 -4.60 14.81
CA ASP A 504 -16.05 -4.47 13.59
C ASP A 504 -15.22 -4.40 12.29
N PHE A 505 -14.05 -5.03 12.26
CA PHE A 505 -13.22 -5.14 11.05
C PHE A 505 -14.04 -5.70 9.87
N ILE A 506 -14.03 -5.00 8.73
CA ILE A 506 -14.87 -5.35 7.58
C ILE A 506 -14.15 -6.38 6.71
N ARG A 507 -14.77 -7.55 6.56
CA ARG A 507 -14.25 -8.65 5.77
C ARG A 507 -15.28 -9.22 4.81
N LEU A 508 -14.85 -9.43 3.56
CA LEU A 508 -15.69 -10.12 2.57
C LEU A 508 -15.71 -11.62 2.87
N GLN A 509 -16.89 -12.18 3.05
CA GLN A 509 -17.13 -13.57 3.40
C GLN A 509 -18.10 -14.22 2.44
N THR A 510 -18.07 -15.54 2.32
CA THR A 510 -19.07 -16.31 1.57
C THR A 510 -20.06 -16.94 2.56
N VAL A 511 -21.28 -16.45 2.56
CA VAL A 511 -22.38 -16.92 3.42
C VAL A 511 -23.52 -17.42 2.53
N GLY A 512 -23.95 -18.67 2.70
CA GLY A 512 -25.00 -19.25 1.86
C GLY A 512 -24.68 -19.34 0.36
N GLY A 513 -23.39 -19.25 -0.01
CA GLY A 513 -22.93 -19.22 -1.42
C GLY A 513 -22.79 -17.82 -2.01
N GLU A 514 -23.20 -16.78 -1.30
CA GLU A 514 -23.13 -15.37 -1.68
C GLU A 514 -21.96 -14.69 -0.97
N ASN A 515 -21.28 -13.75 -1.64
CA ASN A 515 -20.27 -12.92 -0.99
C ASN A 515 -20.96 -11.73 -0.30
N VAL A 516 -20.60 -11.46 0.94
CA VAL A 516 -21.15 -10.37 1.75
C VAL A 516 -20.07 -9.79 2.64
N ALA A 517 -20.05 -8.47 2.81
CA ALA A 517 -19.18 -7.80 3.77
C ALA A 517 -19.73 -8.01 5.19
N MET A 518 -18.91 -8.50 6.11
CA MET A 518 -19.27 -8.80 7.50
C MET A 518 -18.30 -8.15 8.45
N ASN A 519 -18.76 -7.83 9.66
CA ASN A 519 -17.92 -7.36 10.74
C ASN A 519 -17.31 -8.52 11.53
N GLU A 520 -16.02 -8.43 11.84
CA GLU A 520 -15.25 -9.34 12.68
C GLU A 520 -14.37 -8.51 13.63
N ASP A 521 -13.82 -9.12 14.66
CA ASP A 521 -12.81 -8.43 15.49
C ASP A 521 -11.40 -8.85 15.06
N THR A 522 -10.44 -7.94 15.13
CA THR A 522 -9.01 -8.25 14.90
C THR A 522 -8.15 -7.67 15.99
N ARG A 523 -7.03 -8.35 16.29
CA ARG A 523 -6.02 -7.86 17.22
C ARG A 523 -4.62 -8.19 16.73
N ASN A 524 -3.66 -7.38 17.13
CA ASN A 524 -2.24 -7.66 16.90
C ASN A 524 -1.40 -7.05 18.02
N LEU A 525 -0.47 -7.85 18.56
CA LEU A 525 0.57 -7.42 19.48
C LEU A 525 1.91 -7.75 18.84
N GLY A 526 2.84 -6.80 18.85
CA GLY A 526 4.10 -7.03 18.17
C GLY A 526 5.23 -6.07 18.55
N VAL A 527 6.37 -6.30 17.89
CA VAL A 527 7.60 -5.52 18.02
C VAL A 527 8.21 -5.30 16.64
N GLU A 528 8.72 -4.11 16.41
CA GLU A 528 9.48 -3.74 15.21
C GLU A 528 10.82 -3.15 15.62
N LEU A 529 11.90 -3.60 14.96
CA LEU A 529 13.23 -3.05 15.09
C LEU A 529 13.79 -2.78 13.69
N THR A 530 14.24 -1.56 13.45
CA THR A 530 14.88 -1.18 12.20
C THR A 530 16.22 -0.49 12.46
N CYS A 531 17.12 -0.63 11.50
CA CYS A 531 18.39 0.09 11.48
C CYS A 531 18.69 0.56 10.05
N ASP A 532 18.86 1.87 9.88
CA ASP A 532 19.36 2.49 8.68
C ASP A 532 20.82 2.87 8.89
N ILE A 533 21.69 2.56 7.92
CA ILE A 533 23.14 2.72 8.01
C ILE A 533 23.60 3.62 6.87
N ALA A 534 23.95 4.86 7.19
CA ALA A 534 24.63 5.78 6.30
C ALA A 534 26.13 5.44 6.29
N GLY A 535 26.52 4.48 5.48
CA GLY A 535 27.88 3.92 5.50
C GLY A 535 28.92 4.83 4.88
N LYS A 536 30.18 4.42 4.98
CA LYS A 536 31.35 5.11 4.42
C LYS A 536 31.81 4.44 3.12
N ASN A 537 32.59 5.16 2.31
CA ASN A 537 33.20 4.64 1.07
C ASN A 537 32.19 4.08 0.07
N GLY A 538 31.02 4.71 -0.03
CA GLY A 538 29.95 4.32 -0.96
C GLY A 538 29.06 3.17 -0.48
N TRP A 539 29.31 2.56 0.67
CA TRP A 539 28.44 1.55 1.24
C TRP A 539 27.34 2.15 2.09
N SER A 540 26.14 1.61 1.97
CA SER A 540 25.02 1.86 2.87
C SER A 540 24.18 0.60 2.99
N ALA A 541 23.41 0.49 4.07
CA ALA A 541 22.56 -0.67 4.30
C ALA A 541 21.35 -0.28 5.15
N ASN A 542 20.33 -1.09 5.06
CA ASN A 542 19.22 -1.07 6.00
C ASN A 542 18.81 -2.50 6.33
N TRP A 543 18.25 -2.69 7.51
CA TRP A 543 17.61 -3.94 7.86
C TRP A 543 16.49 -3.72 8.87
N GLY A 544 15.58 -4.67 8.93
CA GLY A 544 14.46 -4.61 9.86
C GLY A 544 13.90 -5.97 10.20
N VAL A 545 13.36 -6.05 11.42
CA VAL A 545 12.64 -7.19 11.94
C VAL A 545 11.28 -6.69 12.42
N SER A 546 10.21 -7.28 11.92
CA SER A 546 8.86 -7.06 12.41
C SER A 546 8.28 -8.39 12.86
N TYR A 547 7.93 -8.50 14.13
CA TYR A 547 7.22 -9.64 14.68
C TYR A 547 5.87 -9.20 15.22
N GLY A 548 4.80 -9.89 14.83
CA GLY A 548 3.46 -9.65 15.32
C GLY A 548 2.65 -10.94 15.38
N ASN A 549 1.55 -10.89 16.14
CA ASN A 549 0.59 -11.99 16.20
C ASN A 549 -0.79 -11.49 15.72
N PRO A 550 -0.96 -11.26 14.40
CA PRO A 550 -2.23 -10.82 13.87
C PRO A 550 -3.26 -11.96 13.94
N GLU A 551 -4.38 -11.68 14.57
CA GLU A 551 -5.48 -12.62 14.78
C GLU A 551 -6.82 -11.96 14.47
N PHE A 552 -7.81 -12.77 14.07
CA PHE A 552 -9.19 -12.37 13.90
C PHE A 552 -10.13 -13.28 14.68
N TYR A 553 -11.30 -12.76 15.03
CA TYR A 553 -12.37 -13.49 15.69
C TYR A 553 -13.69 -13.27 14.93
N ASP A 554 -14.29 -14.37 14.51
CA ASP A 554 -15.59 -14.39 13.85
C ASP A 554 -16.68 -14.81 14.86
N ALA A 555 -17.51 -13.88 15.28
CA ALA A 555 -18.56 -14.12 16.29
C ALA A 555 -19.63 -15.13 15.83
N ARG A 556 -19.71 -15.46 14.52
CA ARG A 556 -20.61 -16.48 14.00
C ARG A 556 -20.14 -17.91 14.26
N TYR A 557 -18.83 -18.06 14.53
CA TYR A 557 -18.17 -19.34 14.80
C TYR A 557 -17.31 -19.21 16.06
N PRO A 558 -17.94 -18.94 17.23
CA PRO A 558 -17.21 -18.66 18.48
C PRO A 558 -16.37 -19.86 18.96
N GLU A 559 -16.75 -21.08 18.54
CA GLU A 559 -16.00 -22.31 18.83
C GLU A 559 -14.59 -22.32 18.22
N ASN A 560 -14.35 -21.55 17.14
CA ASN A 560 -13.03 -21.44 16.52
C ASN A 560 -12.08 -20.54 17.31
N GLY A 561 -12.59 -19.71 18.23
CA GLY A 561 -11.79 -18.75 18.98
C GLY A 561 -11.07 -17.75 18.09
N TRP A 562 -9.97 -17.21 18.59
CA TRP A 562 -9.08 -16.33 17.82
C TRP A 562 -8.25 -17.13 16.83
N GLN A 563 -8.35 -16.80 15.55
CA GLN A 563 -7.67 -17.46 14.45
C GLN A 563 -6.55 -16.56 13.90
N ARG A 564 -5.53 -17.17 13.33
CA ARG A 564 -4.39 -16.45 12.73
C ARG A 564 -4.80 -15.80 11.41
N SER A 565 -4.37 -14.55 11.21
CA SER A 565 -4.71 -13.79 10.02
C SER A 565 -3.60 -13.73 8.97
N TYR A 566 -2.33 -13.84 9.34
CA TYR A 566 -1.22 -13.60 8.41
C TYR A 566 0.08 -14.26 8.84
N GLY A 567 1.22 -13.81 8.28
CA GLY A 567 2.56 -14.17 8.73
C GLY A 567 2.98 -13.39 9.97
N ARG A 568 3.80 -14.01 10.80
CA ARG A 568 4.19 -13.42 12.10
C ARG A 568 5.54 -12.72 12.09
N LEU A 569 6.51 -13.22 11.33
CA LEU A 569 7.87 -12.69 11.31
C LEU A 569 8.25 -12.22 9.92
N GLN A 570 8.53 -10.94 9.79
CA GLN A 570 9.11 -10.37 8.58
C GLN A 570 10.55 -9.94 8.88
N LEU A 571 11.46 -10.34 8.00
CA LEU A 571 12.83 -9.85 7.94
C LEU A 571 13.00 -9.09 6.63
N THR A 572 13.55 -7.90 6.70
CA THR A 572 13.87 -7.09 5.53
C THR A 572 15.32 -6.66 5.57
N GLY A 573 15.90 -6.41 4.40
CA GLY A 573 17.25 -5.89 4.34
C GLY A 573 17.62 -5.43 2.94
N GLY A 574 18.49 -4.42 2.89
CA GLY A 574 19.08 -3.91 1.69
C GLY A 574 20.55 -3.58 1.93
N VAL A 575 21.39 -3.90 0.98
CA VAL A 575 22.80 -3.46 0.93
C VAL A 575 23.02 -2.76 -0.38
N GLN A 576 23.63 -1.59 -0.31
CA GLN A 576 23.87 -0.75 -1.48
C GLN A 576 25.31 -0.31 -1.50
N TYR A 577 25.85 -0.23 -2.71
CA TYR A 577 27.17 0.29 -2.99
C TYR A 577 27.08 1.29 -4.12
N GLN A 578 27.51 2.51 -3.86
CA GLN A 578 27.59 3.57 -4.85
C GLN A 578 28.96 4.24 -4.75
N LYS A 579 29.78 4.09 -5.77
CA LYS A 579 31.07 4.72 -5.85
C LYS A 579 31.46 4.97 -7.30
N ASP A 580 31.99 6.17 -7.56
CA ASP A 580 32.40 6.60 -8.89
C ASP A 580 31.23 6.46 -9.90
N LYS A 581 31.40 5.58 -10.88
CA LYS A 581 30.43 5.34 -11.97
C LYS A 581 29.51 4.17 -11.70
N TRP A 582 29.69 3.42 -10.62
CA TRP A 582 28.97 2.18 -10.34
C TRP A 582 28.01 2.31 -9.18
N SER A 583 26.84 1.72 -9.34
CA SER A 583 25.90 1.52 -8.26
C SER A 583 25.38 0.08 -8.30
N CYS A 584 25.28 -0.54 -7.13
CA CYS A 584 24.71 -1.86 -6.96
C CYS A 584 23.83 -1.87 -5.71
N ALA A 585 22.63 -2.44 -5.81
CA ALA A 585 21.75 -2.62 -4.65
C ALA A 585 21.13 -4.03 -4.68
N LEU A 586 21.19 -4.72 -3.55
CA LEU A 586 20.54 -5.99 -3.31
C LEU A 586 19.53 -5.80 -2.18
N ASN A 587 18.26 -6.10 -2.45
CA ASN A 587 17.17 -5.95 -1.49
C ASN A 587 16.45 -7.28 -1.28
N GLY A 588 15.94 -7.51 -0.07
CA GLY A 588 15.19 -8.72 0.27
C GLY A 588 14.13 -8.48 1.34
N SER A 589 13.04 -9.23 1.22
CA SER A 589 11.97 -9.31 2.23
C SER A 589 11.58 -10.78 2.40
N TYR A 590 11.62 -11.27 3.62
CA TYR A 590 11.30 -12.65 4.00
C TYR A 590 10.21 -12.66 5.06
N LEU A 591 9.04 -13.19 4.70
CA LEU A 591 7.90 -13.33 5.60
C LEU A 591 7.70 -14.80 5.98
N TYR A 592 7.87 -15.09 7.25
CA TYR A 592 7.83 -16.43 7.82
C TYR A 592 6.57 -16.66 8.68
N ASP A 593 6.31 -17.93 8.99
CA ASP A 593 5.20 -18.41 9.81
C ASP A 593 3.83 -17.92 9.31
N ARG A 594 3.59 -18.17 8.02
CA ARG A 594 2.40 -17.75 7.29
C ARG A 594 1.31 -18.81 7.31
N VAL A 595 0.05 -18.36 7.27
CA VAL A 595 -1.13 -19.23 7.12
C VAL A 595 -2.03 -18.72 6.00
N LEU A 596 -2.78 -19.62 5.37
CA LEU A 596 -3.96 -19.27 4.60
C LEU A 596 -5.14 -19.17 5.57
N GLU A 597 -5.69 -17.97 5.71
CA GLU A 597 -6.75 -17.67 6.68
C GLU A 597 -7.93 -18.62 6.61
N LYS A 598 -8.44 -18.88 5.40
CA LYS A 598 -9.61 -19.75 5.20
C LYS A 598 -9.42 -21.17 5.72
N TYR A 599 -8.20 -21.70 5.67
CA TYR A 599 -7.92 -23.09 6.00
C TYR A 599 -7.10 -23.24 7.27
N GLN A 600 -6.58 -22.14 7.83
CA GLN A 600 -5.65 -22.13 8.96
C GLN A 600 -4.41 -23.03 8.74
N GLU A 601 -4.06 -23.28 7.47
CA GLU A 601 -2.94 -24.11 7.06
C GLU A 601 -1.68 -23.26 6.85
N GLY A 602 -0.56 -23.77 7.33
CA GLY A 602 0.75 -23.15 7.10
C GLY A 602 1.14 -23.18 5.62
N VAL A 603 1.66 -22.06 5.13
CA VAL A 603 2.21 -21.97 3.78
C VAL A 603 3.67 -21.61 3.81
N ARG A 604 4.37 -21.94 2.70
CA ARG A 604 5.79 -21.65 2.53
C ARG A 604 6.05 -20.16 2.73
N PRO A 605 7.20 -19.79 3.36
CA PRO A 605 7.58 -18.38 3.51
C PRO A 605 7.61 -17.65 2.18
N LEU A 606 7.16 -16.39 2.18
CA LEU A 606 7.28 -15.50 1.04
C LEU A 606 8.68 -14.87 1.07
N PHE A 607 9.46 -15.07 0.02
CA PHE A 607 10.78 -14.46 -0.12
C PHE A 607 10.84 -13.67 -1.42
N ILE A 608 10.91 -12.36 -1.29
CA ILE A 608 10.99 -11.41 -2.39
C ILE A 608 12.41 -10.85 -2.40
N THR A 609 13.04 -10.82 -3.57
CA THR A 609 14.42 -10.33 -3.74
C THR A 609 14.54 -9.52 -5.02
N GLY A 610 15.37 -8.47 -4.97
CA GLY A 610 15.65 -7.61 -6.11
C GLY A 610 17.13 -7.24 -6.17
N LEU A 611 17.67 -7.17 -7.37
CA LEU A 611 19.02 -6.69 -7.66
C LEU A 611 18.92 -5.55 -8.66
N ASN A 612 19.58 -4.43 -8.33
CA ASN A 612 19.78 -3.31 -9.22
C ASN A 612 21.29 -3.13 -9.45
N LEU A 613 21.68 -3.02 -10.69
CA LEU A 613 23.04 -2.67 -11.10
C LEU A 613 22.97 -1.48 -12.04
N SER A 614 23.77 -0.47 -11.83
CA SER A 614 23.85 0.64 -12.76
C SER A 614 25.30 1.11 -12.98
N TYR A 615 25.53 1.62 -14.19
CA TYR A 615 26.80 2.19 -14.63
C TYR A 615 26.56 3.55 -15.28
N ARG A 616 27.25 4.57 -14.79
CA ARG A 616 27.18 5.96 -15.30
C ARG A 616 28.48 6.28 -16.08
N PRO A 617 28.50 6.06 -17.39
CA PRO A 617 29.67 6.40 -18.22
C PRO A 617 30.00 7.91 -18.17
N MET A 618 28.96 8.74 -18.12
CA MET A 618 28.97 10.19 -17.96
C MET A 618 27.98 10.59 -16.86
N ALA A 619 28.08 11.79 -16.31
CA ALA A 619 27.26 12.25 -15.19
C ALA A 619 25.76 12.14 -15.45
N ASP A 620 25.35 12.44 -16.68
CA ASP A 620 23.96 12.49 -17.08
C ASP A 620 23.43 11.20 -17.75
N HIS A 621 24.29 10.20 -17.97
CA HIS A 621 23.98 8.98 -18.68
C HIS A 621 24.11 7.76 -17.78
N GLU A 622 23.11 6.90 -17.76
CA GLU A 622 23.07 5.71 -16.92
C GLU A 622 22.56 4.50 -17.73
N VAL A 623 23.31 3.41 -17.69
CA VAL A 623 22.86 2.08 -18.11
C VAL A 623 22.55 1.28 -16.86
N TYR A 624 21.41 0.62 -16.80
CA TYR A 624 21.02 -0.15 -15.62
C TYR A 624 20.41 -1.51 -15.96
N LEU A 625 20.59 -2.45 -15.04
CA LEU A 625 19.95 -3.76 -15.04
C LEU A 625 19.18 -3.94 -13.74
N ASN A 626 17.89 -4.16 -13.84
CA ASN A 626 17.03 -4.55 -12.72
C ASN A 626 16.66 -6.02 -12.84
N VAL A 627 16.71 -6.74 -11.72
CA VAL A 627 16.29 -8.15 -11.62
C VAL A 627 15.33 -8.28 -10.44
N ASP A 628 14.06 -8.60 -10.72
CA ASP A 628 13.07 -8.94 -9.71
C ASP A 628 12.98 -10.46 -9.53
N ASN A 629 12.70 -10.90 -8.30
CA ASN A 629 12.64 -12.30 -7.92
C ASN A 629 13.90 -13.06 -8.36
N LEU A 630 15.05 -12.60 -7.88
CA LEU A 630 16.38 -13.10 -8.25
C LEU A 630 16.53 -14.64 -8.13
N PHE A 631 15.85 -15.24 -7.15
CA PHE A 631 15.92 -16.69 -6.91
C PHE A 631 14.78 -17.49 -7.57
N ASN A 632 14.02 -16.88 -8.47
CA ASN A 632 12.94 -17.52 -9.25
C ASN A 632 11.95 -18.32 -8.38
N ARG A 633 11.50 -17.75 -7.29
CA ARG A 633 10.58 -18.42 -6.37
C ARG A 633 9.13 -18.16 -6.78
N ALA A 634 8.31 -19.22 -6.78
CA ALA A 634 6.87 -19.16 -7.00
C ALA A 634 6.12 -19.23 -5.65
N ASP A 635 6.36 -18.28 -4.76
CA ASP A 635 5.71 -18.23 -3.45
C ASP A 635 4.31 -17.64 -3.58
N ILE A 636 3.36 -18.13 -2.77
CA ILE A 636 2.01 -17.55 -2.68
C ILE A 636 2.12 -16.15 -2.08
N THR A 637 1.63 -15.13 -2.77
CA THR A 637 1.67 -13.74 -2.30
C THR A 637 0.46 -13.37 -1.44
N SER A 638 -0.68 -14.03 -1.65
CA SER A 638 -1.90 -13.80 -0.88
C SER A 638 -1.99 -14.70 0.36
N HIS A 639 -2.60 -14.19 1.44
CA HIS A 639 -2.95 -14.97 2.61
C HIS A 639 -4.39 -15.53 2.58
N VAL A 640 -5.18 -15.08 1.62
CA VAL A 640 -6.59 -15.52 1.45
C VAL A 640 -6.73 -16.56 0.36
N LEU A 641 -6.04 -16.35 -0.77
CA LEU A 641 -6.18 -17.14 -1.98
C LEU A 641 -4.85 -17.69 -2.45
N SER A 642 -4.77 -18.99 -2.64
CA SER A 642 -3.58 -19.69 -3.13
C SER A 642 -3.22 -19.41 -4.60
N ARG A 643 -4.12 -18.79 -5.35
CA ARG A 643 -3.93 -18.51 -6.79
C ARG A 643 -3.07 -17.27 -7.07
N TYR A 644 -2.72 -16.48 -6.07
CA TYR A 644 -1.83 -15.34 -6.23
C TYR A 644 -0.41 -15.76 -5.85
N VAL A 645 0.47 -15.77 -6.83
CA VAL A 645 1.87 -16.22 -6.67
C VAL A 645 2.84 -15.17 -7.17
N ALA A 646 4.04 -15.16 -6.60
CA ALA A 646 5.15 -14.40 -7.13
C ALA A 646 5.50 -14.89 -8.54
N LEU A 647 5.74 -13.95 -9.43
CA LEU A 647 6.13 -14.26 -10.80
C LEU A 647 7.57 -14.75 -10.87
N SER A 648 7.87 -15.52 -11.92
CA SER A 648 9.24 -15.91 -12.27
C SER A 648 10.16 -14.69 -12.38
N THR A 649 11.47 -14.93 -12.28
CA THR A 649 12.51 -13.91 -12.43
C THR A 649 12.21 -12.99 -13.62
N ASN A 650 12.17 -11.70 -13.35
CA ASN A 650 12.01 -10.66 -14.34
C ASN A 650 13.26 -9.78 -14.37
N PHE A 651 13.83 -9.53 -15.53
CA PHE A 651 14.93 -8.61 -15.69
C PHE A 651 14.60 -7.54 -16.71
N THR A 652 15.13 -6.35 -16.47
CA THR A 652 14.96 -5.18 -17.34
C THR A 652 16.31 -4.50 -17.51
N LEU A 653 16.76 -4.38 -18.75
CA LEU A 653 17.92 -3.58 -19.12
C LEU A 653 17.45 -2.23 -19.65
N GLY A 654 18.01 -1.15 -19.14
CA GLY A 654 17.58 0.20 -19.51
C GLY A 654 18.71 1.20 -19.66
N TYR A 655 18.36 2.29 -20.31
CA TYR A 655 19.20 3.46 -20.48
C TYR A 655 18.42 4.72 -20.11
N ARG A 656 19.03 5.54 -19.27
CA ARG A 656 18.47 6.81 -18.79
C ARG A 656 19.45 7.94 -19.10
N VAL A 657 18.91 9.04 -19.57
CA VAL A 657 19.64 10.31 -19.70
C VAL A 657 18.94 11.39 -18.88
N ARG A 658 19.73 12.21 -18.17
CA ARG A 658 19.29 13.43 -17.47
C ARG A 658 19.87 14.63 -18.21
N PHE A 659 19.13 15.75 -18.33
CA PHE A 659 19.57 16.93 -19.10
C PHE A 659 18.98 18.24 -18.56
#